data_3418f7bb524697140e240c0530dc380b
#
_entry.id   3418f7bb524697140e240c0530dc380b
#
_cell.length_a   1.000
_cell.length_b   1.000
_cell.length_c   1.000
_cell.angle_alpha   90.00
_cell.angle_beta   90.00
_cell.angle_gamma   90.00
#
_symmetry.space_group_name_H-M   'P 1'
#
loop_
_entity.id
_entity.type
_entity.pdbx_description
1 polymer ?
#
loop_
_entity_poly.entity_id
_entity_poly.type
_entity_poly.pdbx_seq_one_letter_code
_entity_poly.pdbx_strand_id
1 'polypeptide(L)'
;GSDVCSSDLNTRPVLKTFPTKAANILVGAGEENAGIIDVGDNVAIAFKIESHNHPSAVEPFQGAATGVGGIIRDIFTMGARPVAALNSLRFGELSNPEVRRLFTGVVSGIAHYGNCFGIPTIAGEVYFDKSYEGNPLVNAFCLGVLRHDQITRGAAHGIGNPVFYVGPATGRDGLAGAAFASQDLTEESAEQQRGAVQVGDPFMEKLVCEACLELLATGCVAGMQDMGAAGLTCSTCETAARAGTGIEIELNKVPQRAPNMSSYEIMLSESQERMLIVVHKGREEEVKKIFDKWDLPWAEIGVVTDTGRMVVRHGGKVVVDVPAKKLADEAPVYQRESKEAAYMEAVRAFRLDGLADTTDAAGDLKKLLANHSIASKNWVYRQYDHMVRDGSVVCPGSDAAVIRIKGDSLPITKAEYAAAQAGNAQLSTFNSQLPDKFVAFTCDCNGAYVYLDPYEGGKAAIAEACRNLACSGASPLGATDNLNFGNPHYPEIFWQLKESVRGIAEGCRAFNAPVTGGNVSLYNQRGALGAIDPTPTVAVVGLIEKPEHITTAWFKDAGDAIILLGTPVDMADPLHGLGGSAYLQTLHGKKTGLPPRMDLEKAKTLHTTLLGLIHTGEVKSAHDCSEGGLAVALAEGCIAQQTARETPRLIGAQVDLSATKDVRLDALLFGETQNRIVITCAPLNATKVIERAKLMEI
;
A
#
# COMPACT_ATOMS: atom_id res chain seq x y z
N GLY A 1 -6.57 12.52 4.76
CA GLY A 1 -5.25 12.96 4.49
C GLY A 1 -4.84 14.20 5.29
N SER A 2 -3.72 14.11 5.94
CA SER A 2 -3.13 15.20 6.72
C SER A 2 -2.56 16.28 5.81
N ASP A 3 -3.38 17.17 5.33
CA ASP A 3 -2.99 18.21 4.37
C ASP A 3 -2.12 19.33 4.96
N VAL A 4 -1.69 19.19 6.21
CA VAL A 4 -0.90 20.20 6.91
C VAL A 4 0.56 19.77 7.11
N CYS A 5 0.96 18.60 6.65
CA CYS A 5 2.35 18.17 6.79
C CYS A 5 3.26 18.80 5.72
N SER A 6 4.56 18.91 6.06
CA SER A 6 5.57 19.48 5.17
C SER A 6 5.65 18.75 3.82
N SER A 7 5.32 17.47 3.80
CA SER A 7 5.33 16.64 2.58
C SER A 7 4.35 17.18 1.54
N ASP A 8 3.09 17.43 1.92
CA ASP A 8 2.06 17.95 1.01
C ASP A 8 2.41 19.34 0.47
N LEU A 9 2.92 20.23 1.34
CA LEU A 9 3.31 21.58 0.93
C LEU A 9 4.36 21.59 -0.20
N ASN A 10 5.20 20.56 -0.24
CA ASN A 10 6.28 20.45 -1.21
C ASN A 10 5.87 19.70 -2.49
N THR A 11 4.87 18.80 -2.44
CA THR A 11 4.62 17.83 -3.52
C THR A 11 3.34 18.06 -4.32
N ARG A 12 2.37 18.82 -3.81
CA ARG A 12 1.10 19.07 -4.50
C ARG A 12 1.20 19.38 -6.01
N PRO A 13 2.14 20.22 -6.50
CA PRO A 13 2.26 20.47 -7.94
C PRO A 13 2.67 19.25 -8.75
N VAL A 14 3.50 18.37 -8.17
CA VAL A 14 3.99 17.15 -8.81
C VAL A 14 2.87 16.11 -8.85
N LEU A 15 2.17 15.89 -7.73
CA LEU A 15 1.08 14.90 -7.62
C LEU A 15 -0.11 15.17 -8.55
N LYS A 16 -0.38 16.44 -8.89
CA LYS A 16 -1.41 16.83 -9.85
C LYS A 16 -1.21 16.24 -11.25
N THR A 17 -0.05 15.68 -11.56
CA THR A 17 0.25 15.05 -12.85
C THR A 17 -0.28 13.62 -12.95
N PHE A 18 -0.67 13.00 -11.85
CA PHE A 18 -1.26 11.66 -11.84
C PHE A 18 -2.61 11.62 -12.58
N PRO A 19 -2.93 10.54 -13.31
CA PRO A 19 -4.26 10.29 -13.80
C PRO A 19 -5.15 9.84 -12.62
N THR A 20 -6.14 10.64 -12.26
CA THR A 20 -7.02 10.40 -11.10
C THR A 20 -8.48 10.18 -11.45
N LYS A 21 -8.81 10.10 -12.74
CA LYS A 21 -10.20 10.00 -13.22
C LYS A 21 -10.39 8.78 -14.12
N ALA A 22 -11.41 8.00 -13.83
CA ALA A 22 -11.93 6.93 -14.68
C ALA A 22 -13.42 6.69 -14.37
N ALA A 23 -14.13 5.98 -15.24
CA ALA A 23 -15.56 5.75 -15.09
C ALA A 23 -15.92 4.87 -13.87
N ASN A 24 -15.00 4.03 -13.42
CA ASN A 24 -15.18 3.14 -12.27
C ASN A 24 -14.81 3.78 -10.92
N ILE A 25 -14.31 5.02 -10.88
CA ILE A 25 -13.98 5.71 -9.64
C ILE A 25 -15.23 6.35 -9.04
N LEU A 26 -15.57 5.96 -7.82
CA LEU A 26 -16.69 6.52 -7.04
C LEU A 26 -16.25 7.63 -6.08
N VAL A 27 -15.03 7.51 -5.56
CA VAL A 27 -14.35 8.54 -4.75
C VAL A 27 -12.91 8.64 -5.25
N GLY A 28 -12.52 9.82 -5.69
CA GLY A 28 -11.22 10.08 -6.29
C GLY A 28 -10.15 10.52 -5.29
N ALA A 29 -8.93 10.66 -5.79
CA ALA A 29 -7.79 11.11 -5.01
C ALA A 29 -8.00 12.48 -4.39
N GLY A 30 -7.78 12.60 -3.08
CA GLY A 30 -7.89 13.85 -2.33
C GLY A 30 -9.34 14.29 -2.00
N GLU A 31 -10.35 13.52 -2.39
CA GLU A 31 -11.73 13.82 -1.99
C GLU A 31 -12.03 13.40 -0.55
N GLU A 32 -11.55 12.24 -0.15
CA GLU A 32 -11.79 11.63 1.17
C GLU A 32 -10.53 10.87 1.65
N ASN A 33 -10.65 10.15 2.77
CA ASN A 33 -9.55 9.42 3.39
C ASN A 33 -8.98 8.30 2.51
N ALA A 34 -9.81 7.63 1.70
CA ALA A 34 -9.40 6.60 0.77
C ALA A 34 -10.16 6.71 -0.55
N GLY A 35 -9.57 6.24 -1.65
CA GLY A 35 -10.24 6.09 -2.92
C GLY A 35 -11.19 4.92 -2.95
N ILE A 36 -12.28 5.02 -3.71
CA ILE A 36 -13.28 3.96 -3.87
C ILE A 36 -13.50 3.67 -5.36
N ILE A 37 -13.44 2.39 -5.72
CA ILE A 37 -13.64 1.89 -7.09
C ILE A 37 -14.82 0.92 -7.13
N ASP A 38 -15.66 1.07 -8.14
CA ASP A 38 -16.73 0.13 -8.49
C ASP A 38 -16.14 -1.19 -9.03
N VAL A 39 -16.64 -2.31 -8.52
CA VAL A 39 -16.31 -3.68 -9.02
C VAL A 39 -17.53 -4.41 -9.58
N GLY A 40 -18.61 -3.67 -9.85
CA GLY A 40 -19.86 -4.17 -10.39
C GLY A 40 -20.82 -4.75 -9.32
N ASP A 41 -22.07 -5.01 -9.74
CA ASP A 41 -23.13 -5.57 -8.89
C ASP A 41 -23.39 -4.75 -7.60
N ASN A 42 -23.29 -3.42 -7.66
CA ASN A 42 -23.43 -2.51 -6.52
C ASN A 42 -22.39 -2.75 -5.41
N VAL A 43 -21.27 -3.39 -5.74
CA VAL A 43 -20.13 -3.62 -4.83
C VAL A 43 -18.98 -2.71 -5.22
N ALA A 44 -18.34 -2.13 -4.22
CA ALA A 44 -17.16 -1.29 -4.38
C ALA A 44 -16.06 -1.70 -3.41
N ILE A 45 -14.82 -1.33 -3.75
CA ILE A 45 -13.65 -1.51 -2.90
C ILE A 45 -13.06 -0.15 -2.54
N ALA A 46 -12.72 0.03 -1.28
CA ALA A 46 -11.95 1.16 -0.77
C ALA A 46 -10.53 0.68 -0.45
N PHE A 47 -9.51 1.41 -0.87
CA PHE A 47 -8.13 1.04 -0.57
C PHE A 47 -7.19 2.23 -0.53
N LYS A 48 -6.13 2.11 0.27
CA LYS A 48 -5.06 3.10 0.40
C LYS A 48 -3.80 2.44 0.93
N ILE A 49 -2.64 3.00 0.60
CA ILE A 49 -1.35 2.69 1.22
C ILE A 49 -0.81 3.96 1.91
N GLU A 50 -0.19 3.78 3.07
CA GLU A 50 0.37 4.88 3.86
C GLU A 50 1.66 4.46 4.57
N SER A 51 2.56 5.43 4.81
CA SER A 51 3.84 5.19 5.48
C SER A 51 3.78 5.41 6.98
N HIS A 52 4.55 4.60 7.71
CA HIS A 52 4.81 4.80 9.14
C HIS A 52 6.31 4.63 9.46
N ASN A 53 7.18 5.27 8.65
CA ASN A 53 8.62 5.08 8.64
C ASN A 53 9.31 5.61 9.90
N HIS A 54 9.18 6.92 10.19
CA HIS A 54 9.82 7.58 11.32
C HIS A 54 9.44 6.97 12.69
N PRO A 55 8.15 6.72 12.99
CA PRO A 55 7.78 6.03 14.22
C PRO A 55 8.41 4.65 14.33
N SER A 56 8.50 3.90 13.22
CA SER A 56 9.08 2.56 13.19
C SER A 56 10.60 2.56 13.35
N ALA A 57 11.29 3.64 12.97
CA ALA A 57 12.72 3.80 13.22
C ALA A 57 13.03 3.98 14.71
N VAL A 58 12.12 4.56 15.48
CA VAL A 58 12.24 4.82 16.92
C VAL A 58 11.76 3.62 17.74
N GLU A 59 10.50 3.26 17.60
CA GLU A 59 9.85 2.12 18.28
C GLU A 59 9.24 1.19 17.25
N PRO A 60 9.99 0.21 16.73
CA PRO A 60 9.59 -0.56 15.55
C PRO A 60 8.31 -1.36 15.75
N PHE A 61 8.04 -1.87 16.96
CA PHE A 61 6.80 -2.59 17.25
C PHE A 61 5.59 -1.66 17.21
N GLN A 62 5.60 -0.59 18.02
CA GLN A 62 4.48 0.34 18.11
C GLN A 62 4.33 1.17 16.83
N GLY A 63 5.45 1.61 16.24
CA GLY A 63 5.44 2.35 14.99
C GLY A 63 4.78 1.57 13.86
N ALA A 64 5.10 0.29 13.70
CA ALA A 64 4.49 -0.54 12.67
C ALA A 64 3.03 -0.93 13.01
N ALA A 65 2.75 -1.25 14.28
CA ALA A 65 1.40 -1.56 14.75
C ALA A 65 0.42 -0.40 14.48
N THR A 66 0.80 0.82 14.83
CA THR A 66 -0.05 2.01 14.62
C THR A 66 -0.15 2.43 13.15
N GLY A 67 0.83 2.07 12.31
CA GLY A 67 0.71 2.19 10.86
C GLY A 67 -0.41 1.30 10.30
N VAL A 68 -0.50 0.04 10.77
CA VAL A 68 -1.61 -0.86 10.40
C VAL A 68 -2.95 -0.32 10.92
N GLY A 69 -3.01 0.17 12.16
CA GLY A 69 -4.23 0.75 12.72
C GLY A 69 -4.70 1.98 11.95
N GLY A 70 -3.81 2.91 11.65
CA GLY A 70 -4.15 4.14 10.90
C GLY A 70 -4.77 3.84 9.54
N ILE A 71 -4.16 2.94 8.77
CA ILE A 71 -4.70 2.60 7.44
C ILE A 71 -6.03 1.83 7.51
N ILE A 72 -6.26 1.02 8.54
CA ILE A 72 -7.55 0.36 8.77
C ILE A 72 -8.64 1.40 9.07
N ARG A 73 -8.34 2.44 9.88
CA ARG A 73 -9.28 3.53 10.20
C ARG A 73 -9.69 4.30 8.96
N ASP A 74 -8.76 4.65 8.08
CA ASP A 74 -9.06 5.31 6.81
C ASP A 74 -10.10 4.52 6.01
N ILE A 75 -10.02 3.20 6.01
CA ILE A 75 -10.92 2.35 5.24
C ILE A 75 -12.33 2.30 5.86
N PHE A 76 -12.47 2.06 7.17
CA PHE A 76 -13.82 1.99 7.73
C PHE A 76 -14.46 3.36 7.93
N THR A 77 -13.69 4.45 7.99
CA THR A 77 -14.19 5.83 7.90
C THR A 77 -15.01 6.06 6.62
N MET A 78 -14.65 5.37 5.52
CA MET A 78 -15.37 5.42 4.25
C MET A 78 -16.67 4.60 4.23
N GLY A 79 -17.01 3.93 5.33
CA GLY A 79 -18.12 2.96 5.41
C GLY A 79 -17.77 1.57 4.91
N ALA A 80 -16.51 1.32 4.54
CA ALA A 80 -16.05 0.04 4.04
C ALA A 80 -15.61 -0.88 5.19
N ARG A 81 -15.94 -2.17 5.09
CA ARG A 81 -15.39 -3.18 6.00
C ARG A 81 -13.99 -3.58 5.55
N PRO A 82 -12.95 -3.40 6.39
CA PRO A 82 -11.60 -3.88 6.09
C PRO A 82 -11.58 -5.41 5.92
N VAL A 83 -11.01 -5.91 4.81
CA VAL A 83 -11.02 -7.36 4.49
C VAL A 83 -9.67 -7.92 4.12
N ALA A 84 -8.68 -7.09 3.79
CA ALA A 84 -7.32 -7.53 3.49
C ALA A 84 -6.29 -6.43 3.72
N ALA A 85 -5.07 -6.84 4.05
CA ALA A 85 -3.91 -5.97 4.22
C ALA A 85 -2.68 -6.51 3.49
N LEU A 86 -1.75 -5.63 3.13
CA LEU A 86 -0.39 -5.93 2.72
C LEU A 86 0.58 -4.89 3.26
N ASN A 87 1.88 -5.19 3.20
CA ASN A 87 2.92 -4.25 3.60
C ASN A 87 4.09 -4.27 2.62
N SER A 88 4.62 -3.09 2.29
CA SER A 88 5.91 -2.95 1.63
C SER A 88 6.95 -2.48 2.65
N LEU A 89 7.97 -3.30 2.87
CA LEU A 89 8.96 -3.11 3.92
C LEU A 89 10.37 -3.00 3.35
N ARG A 90 11.16 -2.05 3.87
CA ARG A 90 12.56 -1.88 3.48
C ARG A 90 13.43 -1.77 4.74
N PHE A 91 14.56 -2.45 4.72
CA PHE A 91 15.51 -2.47 5.84
C PHE A 91 16.95 -2.42 5.31
N GLY A 92 17.88 -2.02 6.17
CA GLY A 92 19.32 -2.18 5.95
C GLY A 92 19.76 -3.65 5.90
N GLU A 93 21.05 -3.89 5.92
CA GLU A 93 21.60 -5.25 5.87
C GLU A 93 21.40 -6.01 7.19
N LEU A 94 20.91 -7.24 7.12
CA LEU A 94 20.66 -8.11 8.28
C LEU A 94 21.94 -8.51 9.06
N SER A 95 23.13 -8.27 8.53
CA SER A 95 24.39 -8.37 9.26
C SER A 95 24.46 -7.39 10.44
N ASN A 96 23.81 -6.22 10.33
CA ASN A 96 23.73 -5.21 11.37
C ASN A 96 22.72 -5.61 12.46
N PRO A 97 23.12 -5.70 13.76
CA PRO A 97 22.22 -6.04 14.86
C PRO A 97 21.04 -5.05 15.02
N GLU A 98 21.27 -3.78 14.77
CA GLU A 98 20.20 -2.75 14.84
C GLU A 98 19.14 -2.99 13.76
N VAL A 99 19.54 -3.33 12.54
CA VAL A 99 18.60 -3.69 11.47
C VAL A 99 17.78 -4.92 11.84
N ARG A 100 18.39 -5.94 12.47
CA ARG A 100 17.64 -7.10 12.96
C ARG A 100 16.61 -6.73 14.03
N ARG A 101 16.96 -5.82 14.94
CA ARG A 101 16.02 -5.28 15.94
C ARG A 101 14.84 -4.58 15.28
N LEU A 102 15.12 -3.68 14.34
CA LEU A 102 14.08 -2.96 13.59
C LEU A 102 13.18 -3.93 12.81
N PHE A 103 13.77 -4.84 12.04
CA PHE A 103 13.05 -5.83 11.24
C PHE A 103 12.13 -6.71 12.09
N THR A 104 12.68 -7.29 13.17
CA THR A 104 11.90 -8.15 14.08
C THR A 104 10.76 -7.38 14.74
N GLY A 105 11.03 -6.16 15.21
CA GLY A 105 10.04 -5.32 15.86
C GLY A 105 8.91 -4.91 14.92
N VAL A 106 9.24 -4.48 13.69
CA VAL A 106 8.24 -4.11 12.66
C VAL A 106 7.34 -5.29 12.32
N VAL A 107 7.92 -6.44 11.97
CA VAL A 107 7.13 -7.63 11.60
C VAL A 107 6.24 -8.07 12.77
N SER A 108 6.75 -8.04 14.00
CA SER A 108 5.96 -8.38 15.20
C SER A 108 4.82 -7.38 15.45
N GLY A 109 5.05 -6.08 15.22
CA GLY A 109 4.02 -5.04 15.37
C GLY A 109 2.89 -5.20 14.36
N ILE A 110 3.22 -5.44 13.09
CA ILE A 110 2.24 -5.73 12.03
C ILE A 110 1.44 -6.98 12.38
N ALA A 111 2.12 -8.07 12.76
CA ALA A 111 1.48 -9.32 13.15
C ALA A 111 0.52 -9.14 14.33
N HIS A 112 0.97 -8.45 15.38
CA HIS A 112 0.15 -8.19 16.56
C HIS A 112 -1.13 -7.43 16.19
N TYR A 113 -1.00 -6.33 15.46
CA TYR A 113 -2.15 -5.51 15.16
C TYR A 113 -3.14 -6.20 14.20
N GLY A 114 -2.66 -6.71 13.08
CA GLY A 114 -3.50 -7.38 12.08
C GLY A 114 -4.19 -8.63 12.62
N ASN A 115 -3.45 -9.47 13.36
CA ASN A 115 -3.99 -10.71 13.92
C ASN A 115 -5.04 -10.45 14.99
N CYS A 116 -4.82 -9.48 15.90
CA CYS A 116 -5.79 -9.14 16.95
C CYS A 116 -7.01 -8.40 16.40
N PHE A 117 -6.85 -7.54 15.40
CA PHE A 117 -7.96 -6.93 14.68
C PHE A 117 -8.76 -7.99 13.89
N GLY A 118 -8.12 -9.04 13.43
CA GLY A 118 -8.72 -10.09 12.62
C GLY A 118 -8.86 -9.70 11.14
N ILE A 119 -7.81 -9.10 10.55
CA ILE A 119 -7.68 -8.83 9.12
C ILE A 119 -6.55 -9.68 8.54
N PRO A 120 -6.74 -10.38 7.39
CA PRO A 120 -5.67 -11.17 6.80
C PRO A 120 -4.62 -10.24 6.16
N THR A 121 -3.35 -10.41 6.58
CA THR A 121 -2.20 -9.81 5.91
C THR A 121 -1.66 -10.81 4.90
N ILE A 122 -2.00 -10.65 3.63
CA ILE A 122 -1.97 -11.72 2.62
C ILE A 122 -0.95 -11.48 1.50
N ALA A 123 -0.42 -10.27 1.38
CA ALA A 123 0.57 -9.89 0.37
C ALA A 123 1.61 -8.95 0.94
N GLY A 124 2.53 -8.52 0.10
CA GLY A 124 3.55 -7.54 0.42
C GLY A 124 4.92 -7.92 -0.10
N GLU A 125 5.89 -7.08 0.18
CA GLU A 125 7.28 -7.26 -0.21
C GLU A 125 8.22 -6.86 0.92
N VAL A 126 9.42 -7.42 0.94
CA VAL A 126 10.48 -7.07 1.88
C VAL A 126 11.82 -7.02 1.16
N TYR A 127 12.45 -5.86 1.17
CA TYR A 127 13.77 -5.63 0.60
C TYR A 127 14.81 -5.25 1.65
N PHE A 128 16.06 -5.57 1.35
CA PHE A 128 17.21 -5.26 2.18
C PHE A 128 18.28 -4.59 1.33
N ASP A 129 18.60 -3.35 1.65
CA ASP A 129 19.68 -2.58 1.02
C ASP A 129 20.31 -1.63 2.03
N LYS A 130 21.61 -1.40 1.93
CA LYS A 130 22.36 -0.53 2.83
C LYS A 130 21.80 0.88 2.93
N SER A 131 21.15 1.38 1.87
CA SER A 131 20.54 2.72 1.86
C SER A 131 19.44 2.91 2.91
N TYR A 132 18.82 1.82 3.38
CA TYR A 132 17.78 1.86 4.41
C TYR A 132 18.30 1.64 5.84
N GLU A 133 19.62 1.63 6.06
CA GLU A 133 20.16 1.47 7.42
C GLU A 133 19.71 2.60 8.33
N GLY A 134 19.10 2.24 9.47
CA GLY A 134 18.60 3.19 10.47
C GLY A 134 17.37 4.01 10.06
N ASN A 135 16.88 3.84 8.83
CA ASN A 135 15.64 4.44 8.34
C ASN A 135 14.81 3.37 7.61
N PRO A 136 14.17 2.45 8.34
CA PRO A 136 13.32 1.44 7.71
C PRO A 136 12.12 2.10 7.03
N LEU A 137 11.67 1.54 5.93
CA LEU A 137 10.40 1.91 5.34
C LEU A 137 9.33 0.90 5.75
N VAL A 138 8.23 1.42 6.26
CA VAL A 138 7.07 0.65 6.68
C VAL A 138 5.84 1.25 6.01
N ASN A 139 5.40 0.63 4.93
CA ASN A 139 4.23 1.05 4.18
C ASN A 139 3.12 0.03 4.43
N ALA A 140 2.01 0.49 4.96
CA ALA A 140 0.84 -0.34 5.28
C ALA A 140 -0.30 -0.03 4.31
N PHE A 141 -0.89 -1.08 3.75
CA PHE A 141 -2.03 -1.00 2.85
C PHE A 141 -3.21 -1.73 3.46
N CYS A 142 -4.40 -1.19 3.26
CA CYS A 142 -5.65 -1.85 3.61
C CYS A 142 -6.65 -1.76 2.45
N LEU A 143 -7.39 -2.85 2.25
CA LEU A 143 -8.51 -2.94 1.33
C LEU A 143 -9.77 -3.28 2.12
N GLY A 144 -10.85 -2.54 1.85
CA GLY A 144 -12.18 -2.79 2.40
C GLY A 144 -13.25 -2.86 1.32
N VAL A 145 -14.41 -3.36 1.71
CA VAL A 145 -15.54 -3.58 0.82
C VAL A 145 -16.80 -2.90 1.34
N LEU A 146 -17.60 -2.38 0.42
CA LEU A 146 -18.86 -1.70 0.73
C LEU A 146 -19.82 -1.77 -0.48
N ARG A 147 -21.09 -1.37 -0.29
CA ARG A 147 -22.00 -1.05 -1.38
C ARG A 147 -21.95 0.44 -1.72
N HIS A 148 -22.40 0.82 -2.90
CA HIS A 148 -22.39 2.21 -3.36
C HIS A 148 -23.18 3.15 -2.42
N ASP A 149 -24.30 2.70 -1.86
CA ASP A 149 -25.14 3.46 -0.93
C ASP A 149 -24.58 3.53 0.51
N GLN A 150 -23.49 2.86 0.78
CA GLN A 150 -22.79 2.86 2.09
C GLN A 150 -21.61 3.84 2.13
N ILE A 151 -21.28 4.48 1.00
CA ILE A 151 -20.17 5.45 0.96
C ILE A 151 -20.41 6.57 1.96
N THR A 152 -19.51 6.69 2.92
CA THR A 152 -19.53 7.70 3.97
C THR A 152 -18.50 8.78 3.68
N ARG A 153 -18.82 10.03 4.01
CA ARG A 153 -17.93 11.17 3.80
C ARG A 153 -17.52 11.82 5.11
N GLY A 154 -16.29 12.30 5.17
CA GLY A 154 -15.76 13.04 6.31
C GLY A 154 -16.15 14.53 6.24
N ALA A 155 -17.47 14.84 6.24
CA ALA A 155 -17.96 16.20 6.10
C ALA A 155 -18.98 16.55 7.18
N ALA A 156 -18.82 17.70 7.85
CA ALA A 156 -19.67 18.18 8.94
C ALA A 156 -20.93 18.88 8.44
N HIS A 157 -21.82 18.11 7.79
CA HIS A 157 -23.11 18.64 7.30
C HIS A 157 -24.15 18.84 8.41
N GLY A 158 -25.03 19.82 8.22
CA GLY A 158 -26.19 20.07 9.08
C GLY A 158 -25.88 20.95 10.27
N ILE A 159 -26.24 22.23 10.18
CA ILE A 159 -26.07 23.21 11.26
C ILE A 159 -26.87 22.76 12.48
N GLY A 160 -26.21 22.75 13.65
CA GLY A 160 -26.77 22.28 14.92
C GLY A 160 -26.67 20.77 15.14
N ASN A 161 -26.07 20.00 14.21
CA ASN A 161 -25.75 18.60 14.42
C ASN A 161 -24.69 18.46 15.52
N PRO A 162 -24.86 17.54 16.47
CA PRO A 162 -23.89 17.29 17.53
C PRO A 162 -22.65 16.56 16.97
N VAL A 163 -21.50 16.85 17.59
CA VAL A 163 -20.19 16.26 17.28
C VAL A 163 -19.77 15.35 18.43
N PHE A 164 -19.58 14.07 18.10
CA PHE A 164 -19.17 13.04 19.04
C PHE A 164 -17.70 12.68 18.88
N TYR A 165 -17.06 12.44 20.01
CA TYR A 165 -15.80 11.74 20.16
C TYR A 165 -16.10 10.31 20.56
N VAL A 166 -15.45 9.32 19.95
CA VAL A 166 -15.52 7.91 20.36
C VAL A 166 -14.14 7.27 20.32
N GLY A 167 -13.89 6.34 21.24
CA GLY A 167 -12.63 5.63 21.39
C GLY A 167 -11.93 5.91 22.71
N PRO A 168 -10.69 5.41 22.93
CA PRO A 168 -9.98 5.53 24.18
C PRO A 168 -9.70 7.00 24.54
N ALA A 169 -9.53 7.26 25.83
CA ALA A 169 -9.25 8.62 26.33
C ALA A 169 -7.95 9.17 25.78
N THR A 170 -7.95 10.47 25.44
CA THR A 170 -6.81 11.20 24.89
C THR A 170 -5.64 11.24 25.87
N GLY A 171 -4.46 10.85 25.43
CA GLY A 171 -3.20 10.89 26.18
C GLY A 171 -2.18 11.85 25.56
N ARG A 172 -0.93 11.80 26.07
CA ARG A 172 0.21 12.56 25.53
C ARG A 172 1.02 11.77 24.50
N ASP A 173 0.60 10.60 24.13
CA ASP A 173 1.22 9.80 23.08
C ASP A 173 0.94 10.41 21.70
N GLY A 174 1.94 10.31 20.82
CA GLY A 174 1.85 10.87 19.47
C GLY A 174 1.89 12.40 19.42
N LEU A 175 2.23 13.09 20.50
CA LEU A 175 2.37 14.55 20.45
C LEU A 175 3.47 14.96 19.47
N ALA A 176 3.10 15.80 18.49
CA ALA A 176 3.97 16.25 17.41
C ALA A 176 4.48 15.13 16.48
N GLY A 177 3.76 14.02 16.36
CA GLY A 177 4.11 12.92 15.45
C GLY A 177 4.23 13.37 14.00
N ALA A 178 3.28 14.14 13.48
CA ALA A 178 3.33 14.70 12.13
C ALA A 178 4.53 15.68 11.94
N ALA A 179 4.88 16.45 12.94
CA ALA A 179 6.05 17.33 12.90
C ALA A 179 7.35 16.53 12.93
N PHE A 180 7.42 15.46 13.71
CA PHE A 180 8.54 14.53 13.73
C PHE A 180 8.74 13.85 12.37
N ALA A 181 7.68 13.41 11.71
CA ALA A 181 7.74 12.83 10.38
C ALA A 181 8.19 13.82 9.27
N SER A 182 8.28 15.10 9.58
CA SER A 182 8.75 16.17 8.69
C SER A 182 10.18 16.63 8.99
N GLN A 183 11.00 15.82 9.64
CA GLN A 183 12.38 16.09 10.02
C GLN A 183 13.29 14.91 9.69
N ASP A 184 14.56 15.20 9.40
CA ASP A 184 15.56 14.15 9.20
C ASP A 184 15.78 13.37 10.52
N LEU A 185 16.00 12.07 10.43
CA LEU A 185 16.36 11.24 11.56
C LEU A 185 17.78 11.54 12.02
N THR A 186 18.00 11.57 13.34
CA THR A 186 19.31 11.70 13.96
C THR A 186 19.65 10.45 14.77
N GLU A 187 20.89 10.31 15.22
CA GLU A 187 21.28 9.22 16.12
C GLU A 187 20.53 9.26 17.46
N GLU A 188 20.12 10.47 17.88
CA GLU A 188 19.41 10.73 19.14
C GLU A 188 17.89 10.61 19.01
N SER A 189 17.36 10.47 17.79
CA SER A 189 15.91 10.45 17.55
C SER A 189 15.19 9.37 18.36
N ALA A 190 15.82 8.20 18.55
CA ALA A 190 15.23 7.12 19.33
C ALA A 190 14.98 7.48 20.80
N GLU A 191 15.82 8.33 21.41
CA GLU A 191 15.63 8.78 22.79
C GLU A 191 14.73 10.01 22.87
N GLN A 192 14.96 10.99 22.00
CA GLN A 192 14.29 12.30 22.06
C GLN A 192 12.85 12.27 21.56
N GLN A 193 12.53 11.39 20.60
CA GLN A 193 11.25 11.35 19.89
C GLN A 193 10.33 10.17 20.31
N ARG A 194 10.70 9.46 21.37
CA ARG A 194 9.90 8.32 21.86
C ARG A 194 8.47 8.71 22.20
N GLY A 195 8.24 9.90 22.74
CA GLY A 195 6.92 10.43 23.03
C GLY A 195 6.07 10.80 21.81
N ALA A 196 6.70 10.96 20.63
CA ALA A 196 6.00 11.20 19.37
C ALA A 196 5.46 9.91 18.73
N VAL A 197 5.86 8.73 19.21
CA VAL A 197 5.33 7.45 18.75
C VAL A 197 4.03 7.14 19.47
N GLN A 198 3.01 6.77 18.71
CA GLN A 198 1.71 6.36 19.23
C GLN A 198 1.77 4.94 19.80
N VAL A 199 0.80 4.59 20.64
CA VAL A 199 0.60 3.23 21.17
C VAL A 199 -0.72 2.70 20.63
N GLY A 200 -0.67 1.55 19.94
CA GLY A 200 -1.84 0.94 19.31
C GLY A 200 -2.51 -0.10 20.20
N ASP A 201 -3.85 -0.14 20.15
CA ASP A 201 -4.70 -1.15 20.77
C ASP A 201 -5.62 -1.78 19.71
N PRO A 202 -5.19 -2.89 19.08
CA PRO A 202 -5.97 -3.52 18.01
C PRO A 202 -7.30 -4.09 18.47
N PHE A 203 -7.45 -4.43 19.76
CA PHE A 203 -8.74 -4.85 20.30
C PHE A 203 -9.72 -3.68 20.36
N MET A 204 -9.29 -2.53 20.85
CA MET A 204 -10.08 -1.31 20.84
C MET A 204 -10.44 -0.88 19.41
N GLU A 205 -9.49 -0.94 18.49
CA GLU A 205 -9.73 -0.65 17.06
C GLU A 205 -10.82 -1.55 16.48
N LYS A 206 -10.81 -2.84 16.82
CA LYS A 206 -11.83 -3.80 16.39
C LYS A 206 -13.21 -3.40 16.90
N LEU A 207 -13.34 -3.04 18.17
CA LEU A 207 -14.60 -2.60 18.75
C LEU A 207 -15.10 -1.32 18.08
N VAL A 208 -14.21 -0.34 17.88
CA VAL A 208 -14.54 0.94 17.21
C VAL A 208 -15.01 0.70 15.78
N CYS A 209 -14.31 -0.16 15.02
CA CYS A 209 -14.69 -0.51 13.65
C CYS A 209 -16.10 -1.12 13.59
N GLU A 210 -16.38 -2.14 14.39
CA GLU A 210 -17.70 -2.80 14.38
C GLU A 210 -18.81 -1.85 14.84
N ALA A 211 -18.57 -1.04 15.88
CA ALA A 211 -19.53 -0.05 16.34
C ALA A 211 -19.80 1.04 15.29
N CYS A 212 -18.78 1.53 14.61
CA CYS A 212 -18.92 2.52 13.53
C CYS A 212 -19.72 1.96 12.34
N LEU A 213 -19.41 0.74 11.90
CA LEU A 213 -20.15 0.09 10.81
C LEU A 213 -21.62 -0.18 11.20
N GLU A 214 -21.91 -0.59 12.45
CA GLU A 214 -23.26 -0.72 12.95
C GLU A 214 -23.97 0.64 13.00
N LEU A 215 -23.29 1.68 13.47
CA LEU A 215 -23.82 3.04 13.55
C LEU A 215 -24.20 3.59 12.18
N LEU A 216 -23.35 3.38 11.16
CA LEU A 216 -23.63 3.79 9.79
C LEU A 216 -24.91 3.12 9.25
N ALA A 217 -25.16 1.87 9.61
CA ALA A 217 -26.37 1.14 9.21
C ALA A 217 -27.65 1.72 9.82
N THR A 218 -27.60 2.48 10.91
CA THR A 218 -28.78 3.18 11.44
C THR A 218 -29.20 4.36 10.54
N GLY A 219 -28.24 4.95 9.82
CA GLY A 219 -28.45 6.19 9.06
C GLY A 219 -28.51 7.45 9.92
N CYS A 220 -28.02 7.41 11.17
CA CYS A 220 -27.97 8.59 12.05
C CYS A 220 -26.70 9.44 11.84
N VAL A 221 -25.69 8.94 11.12
CA VAL A 221 -24.43 9.62 10.87
C VAL A 221 -24.56 10.59 9.69
N ALA A 222 -24.15 11.84 9.92
CA ALA A 222 -24.04 12.88 8.90
C ALA A 222 -22.62 12.97 8.30
N GLY A 223 -21.59 12.60 9.08
CA GLY A 223 -20.20 12.53 8.65
C GLY A 223 -19.33 11.83 9.68
N MET A 224 -18.24 11.24 9.24
CA MET A 224 -17.30 10.51 10.11
C MET A 224 -15.87 10.74 9.64
N GLN A 225 -14.97 10.97 10.57
CA GLN A 225 -13.53 11.18 10.34
C GLN A 225 -12.73 10.50 11.43
N ASP A 226 -11.59 9.91 11.10
CA ASP A 226 -10.64 9.44 12.10
C ASP A 226 -9.86 10.60 12.73
N MET A 227 -9.23 10.35 13.85
CA MET A 227 -8.31 11.28 14.50
C MET A 227 -6.87 10.78 14.31
N GLY A 228 -6.38 10.85 13.07
CA GLY A 228 -5.01 10.50 12.70
C GLY A 228 -4.00 11.59 13.06
N ALA A 229 -3.21 12.02 12.09
CA ALA A 229 -2.22 13.10 12.27
C ALA A 229 -2.85 14.37 12.79
N ALA A 230 -2.20 15.00 13.79
CA ALA A 230 -2.67 16.18 14.52
C ALA A 230 -4.06 16.04 15.18
N GLY A 231 -4.56 14.83 15.35
CA GLY A 231 -5.71 14.46 16.19
C GLY A 231 -6.99 15.28 15.94
N LEU A 232 -7.50 15.94 17.00
CA LEU A 232 -8.71 16.77 16.91
C LEU A 232 -8.54 18.00 16.01
N THR A 233 -7.34 18.50 15.81
CA THR A 233 -7.09 19.66 14.95
C THR A 233 -7.44 19.33 13.50
N CYS A 234 -6.91 18.24 12.94
CA CYS A 234 -7.22 17.83 11.58
C CYS A 234 -8.67 17.37 11.43
N SER A 235 -9.14 16.47 12.29
CA SER A 235 -10.49 15.91 12.15
C SER A 235 -11.59 16.97 12.19
N THR A 236 -11.44 18.01 13.01
CA THR A 236 -12.43 19.12 13.09
C THR A 236 -12.31 20.09 11.91
N CYS A 237 -11.10 20.52 11.53
CA CYS A 237 -10.97 21.52 10.47
C CYS A 237 -11.27 20.94 9.08
N GLU A 238 -10.85 19.70 8.81
CA GLU A 238 -11.11 19.04 7.52
C GLU A 238 -12.61 18.78 7.28
N THR A 239 -13.29 18.21 8.28
CA THR A 239 -14.73 17.93 8.15
C THR A 239 -15.54 19.21 8.01
N ALA A 240 -15.20 20.28 8.70
CA ALA A 240 -15.82 21.57 8.55
C ALA A 240 -15.54 22.21 7.17
N ALA A 241 -14.29 22.15 6.71
CA ALA A 241 -13.89 22.70 5.42
C ALA A 241 -14.59 22.00 4.24
N ARG A 242 -14.64 20.65 4.26
CA ARG A 242 -15.31 19.84 3.22
C ARG A 242 -16.81 20.15 3.12
N ALA A 243 -17.46 20.41 4.26
CA ALA A 243 -18.87 20.78 4.30
C ALA A 243 -19.15 22.26 4.04
N GLY A 244 -18.14 23.13 4.09
CA GLY A 244 -18.30 24.58 4.04
C GLY A 244 -18.96 25.14 5.31
N THR A 245 -18.88 24.43 6.45
CA THR A 245 -19.47 24.76 7.74
C THR A 245 -18.40 25.14 8.76
N GLY A 246 -18.79 25.38 10.00
CA GLY A 246 -17.90 25.50 11.14
C GLY A 246 -18.14 24.39 12.17
N ILE A 247 -17.22 24.20 13.08
CA ILE A 247 -17.36 23.31 14.25
C ILE A 247 -16.94 24.08 15.50
N GLU A 248 -17.76 24.02 16.56
CA GLU A 248 -17.41 24.48 17.90
C GLU A 248 -17.29 23.28 18.83
N ILE A 249 -16.16 23.11 19.51
CA ILE A 249 -15.90 22.04 20.47
C ILE A 249 -15.47 22.58 21.84
N GLU A 250 -15.80 21.80 22.91
CA GLU A 250 -15.45 22.09 24.31
C GLU A 250 -14.49 21.01 24.82
N LEU A 251 -13.23 21.36 25.05
CA LEU A 251 -12.18 20.40 25.44
C LEU A 251 -12.36 19.80 26.82
N ASN A 252 -13.12 20.46 27.72
CA ASN A 252 -13.43 19.89 29.00
C ASN A 252 -14.30 18.64 28.91
N LYS A 253 -14.98 18.42 27.77
CA LYS A 253 -15.77 17.24 27.49
C LYS A 253 -14.99 16.10 26.85
N VAL A 254 -13.79 16.38 26.32
CA VAL A 254 -12.94 15.37 25.69
C VAL A 254 -12.39 14.43 26.77
N PRO A 255 -12.60 13.12 26.69
CA PRO A 255 -12.04 12.17 27.64
C PRO A 255 -10.51 12.23 27.65
N GLN A 256 -9.90 12.35 28.83
CA GLN A 256 -8.45 12.48 29.01
C GLN A 256 -7.95 11.39 29.95
N ARG A 257 -6.88 10.70 29.60
CA ARG A 257 -6.19 9.72 30.46
C ARG A 257 -4.97 10.30 31.21
N ALA A 258 -4.46 11.43 30.74
CA ALA A 258 -3.36 12.12 31.39
C ALA A 258 -3.90 13.34 32.17
N PRO A 259 -3.40 13.60 33.40
CA PRO A 259 -3.86 14.73 34.18
C PRO A 259 -3.34 16.07 33.63
N ASN A 260 -4.14 17.13 33.79
CA ASN A 260 -3.74 18.51 33.48
C ASN A 260 -3.23 18.71 32.06
N MET A 261 -3.87 18.12 31.06
CA MET A 261 -3.52 18.38 29.68
C MET A 261 -3.89 19.79 29.27
N SER A 262 -2.96 20.50 28.65
CA SER A 262 -3.19 21.80 28.03
C SER A 262 -4.09 21.69 26.78
N SER A 263 -4.68 22.81 26.35
CA SER A 263 -5.47 22.84 25.09
C SER A 263 -4.65 22.38 23.91
N TYR A 264 -3.37 22.73 23.85
CA TYR A 264 -2.43 22.32 22.81
C TYR A 264 -2.25 20.81 22.80
N GLU A 265 -2.00 20.19 23.96
CA GLU A 265 -1.82 18.73 24.06
C GLU A 265 -3.10 17.95 23.69
N ILE A 266 -4.28 18.43 24.07
CA ILE A 266 -5.55 17.78 23.75
C ILE A 266 -5.83 17.84 22.23
N MET A 267 -5.59 19.01 21.61
CA MET A 267 -5.87 19.23 20.18
C MET A 267 -4.90 18.47 19.26
N LEU A 268 -3.63 18.35 19.67
CA LEU A 268 -2.56 17.77 18.83
C LEU A 268 -2.16 16.35 19.22
N SER A 269 -2.76 15.77 20.26
CA SER A 269 -2.54 14.37 20.60
C SER A 269 -2.97 13.47 19.45
N GLU A 270 -2.12 12.53 19.08
CA GLU A 270 -2.39 11.49 18.06
C GLU A 270 -2.65 10.14 18.72
N SER A 271 -3.21 10.10 19.93
CA SER A 271 -3.68 8.86 20.56
C SER A 271 -4.55 8.09 19.57
N GLN A 272 -4.27 6.80 19.41
CA GLN A 272 -4.87 5.96 18.37
C GLN A 272 -6.32 5.59 18.67
N GLU A 273 -7.00 4.94 17.72
CA GLU A 273 -8.33 4.33 17.80
C GLU A 273 -9.46 5.32 18.13
N ARG A 274 -9.29 6.61 17.79
CA ARG A 274 -10.28 7.66 18.05
C ARG A 274 -10.98 8.12 16.77
N MET A 275 -12.28 8.37 16.87
CA MET A 275 -13.12 8.84 15.77
C MET A 275 -13.90 10.09 16.15
N LEU A 276 -14.06 11.00 15.17
CA LEU A 276 -14.97 12.14 15.21
C LEU A 276 -16.21 11.82 14.38
N ILE A 277 -17.40 11.92 14.99
CA ILE A 277 -18.64 11.56 14.31
C ILE A 277 -19.63 12.72 14.43
N VAL A 278 -20.12 13.17 13.28
CA VAL A 278 -21.21 14.15 13.20
C VAL A 278 -22.52 13.42 13.05
N VAL A 279 -23.46 13.67 13.92
CA VAL A 279 -24.75 12.92 14.04
C VAL A 279 -25.91 13.83 13.72
N HIS A 280 -26.93 13.33 13.04
CA HIS A 280 -28.16 14.06 12.80
C HIS A 280 -28.84 14.44 14.13
N LYS A 281 -29.11 15.72 14.32
CA LYS A 281 -29.74 16.26 15.53
C LYS A 281 -31.04 15.50 15.85
N GLY A 282 -31.19 15.11 17.12
CA GLY A 282 -32.36 14.34 17.61
C GLY A 282 -32.15 12.81 17.53
N ARG A 283 -30.98 12.34 17.06
CA ARG A 283 -30.66 10.90 16.99
C ARG A 283 -29.48 10.51 17.91
N GLU A 284 -29.15 11.33 18.88
CA GLU A 284 -28.02 11.17 19.80
C GLU A 284 -28.13 9.90 20.65
N GLU A 285 -29.37 9.51 21.05
CA GLU A 285 -29.58 8.32 21.86
C GLU A 285 -29.26 7.01 21.12
N GLU A 286 -29.38 6.97 19.81
CA GLU A 286 -28.96 5.80 19.01
C GLU A 286 -27.45 5.62 19.06
N VAL A 287 -26.70 6.70 18.98
CA VAL A 287 -25.24 6.72 19.08
C VAL A 287 -24.77 6.19 20.43
N LYS A 288 -25.34 6.76 21.52
CA LYS A 288 -25.04 6.37 22.90
C LYS A 288 -25.31 4.88 23.11
N LYS A 289 -26.47 4.41 22.69
CA LYS A 289 -26.88 3.00 22.84
C LYS A 289 -25.92 2.04 22.13
N ILE A 290 -25.44 2.40 20.94
CA ILE A 290 -24.50 1.55 20.20
C ILE A 290 -23.13 1.55 20.87
N PHE A 291 -22.60 2.71 21.26
CA PHE A 291 -21.31 2.76 21.93
C PHE A 291 -21.31 2.11 23.31
N ASP A 292 -22.39 2.26 24.07
CA ASP A 292 -22.58 1.55 25.36
C ASP A 292 -22.66 0.02 25.13
N LYS A 293 -23.34 -0.44 24.07
CA LYS A 293 -23.40 -1.86 23.71
C LYS A 293 -22.00 -2.45 23.45
N TRP A 294 -21.12 -1.67 22.82
CA TRP A 294 -19.75 -2.10 22.48
C TRP A 294 -18.73 -1.77 23.58
N ASP A 295 -19.19 -1.26 24.75
CA ASP A 295 -18.36 -0.82 25.87
C ASP A 295 -17.26 0.20 25.46
N LEU A 296 -17.63 1.13 24.58
CA LEU A 296 -16.73 2.14 24.02
C LEU A 296 -16.88 3.47 24.76
N PRO A 297 -15.79 4.11 25.19
CA PRO A 297 -15.82 5.50 25.66
C PRO A 297 -16.32 6.45 24.56
N TRP A 298 -17.22 7.34 24.91
CA TRP A 298 -17.73 8.36 24.01
C TRP A 298 -18.04 9.67 24.75
N ALA A 299 -18.06 10.78 24.01
CA ALA A 299 -18.49 12.09 24.55
C ALA A 299 -19.07 12.95 23.44
N GLU A 300 -20.14 13.67 23.72
CA GLU A 300 -20.65 14.75 22.87
C GLU A 300 -19.83 16.01 23.16
N ILE A 301 -18.88 16.31 22.27
CA ILE A 301 -17.86 17.34 22.52
C ILE A 301 -18.18 18.69 21.87
N GLY A 302 -19.13 18.76 20.94
CA GLY A 302 -19.38 20.01 20.22
C GLY A 302 -20.58 19.96 19.30
N VAL A 303 -20.64 20.95 18.41
CA VAL A 303 -21.75 21.17 17.47
C VAL A 303 -21.26 21.79 16.16
N VAL A 304 -21.94 21.44 15.07
CA VAL A 304 -21.73 22.06 13.74
C VAL A 304 -22.37 23.45 13.71
N THR A 305 -21.64 24.44 13.20
CA THR A 305 -22.07 25.84 13.10
C THR A 305 -22.06 26.35 11.66
N ASP A 306 -22.69 27.51 11.42
CA ASP A 306 -22.69 28.22 10.13
C ASP A 306 -21.54 29.22 9.96
N THR A 307 -20.60 29.25 10.90
CA THR A 307 -19.56 30.30 10.97
C THR A 307 -18.40 30.10 9.98
N GLY A 308 -18.23 28.87 9.43
CA GLY A 308 -17.05 28.51 8.63
C GLY A 308 -15.76 28.43 9.43
N ARG A 309 -15.85 28.39 10.77
CA ARG A 309 -14.71 28.48 11.68
C ARG A 309 -14.59 27.24 12.56
N MET A 310 -13.37 26.88 12.88
CA MET A 310 -13.06 25.97 13.98
C MET A 310 -12.94 26.82 15.25
N VAL A 311 -13.88 26.65 16.17
CA VAL A 311 -13.89 27.33 17.47
C VAL A 311 -13.65 26.28 18.57
N VAL A 312 -12.64 26.49 19.39
CA VAL A 312 -12.30 25.57 20.49
C VAL A 312 -12.38 26.33 21.80
N ARG A 313 -13.13 25.75 22.76
CA ARG A 313 -13.24 26.27 24.14
C ARG A 313 -12.54 25.37 25.13
N HIS A 314 -11.93 25.95 26.13
CA HIS A 314 -11.34 25.22 27.24
C HIS A 314 -11.38 26.09 28.51
N GLY A 315 -11.89 25.55 29.61
CA GLY A 315 -12.00 26.27 30.88
C GLY A 315 -12.85 27.55 30.79
N GLY A 316 -13.90 27.54 29.97
CA GLY A 316 -14.79 28.69 29.75
C GLY A 316 -14.25 29.78 28.85
N LYS A 317 -13.08 29.60 28.24
CA LYS A 317 -12.44 30.54 27.32
C LYS A 317 -12.36 29.96 25.89
N VAL A 318 -12.45 30.84 24.89
CA VAL A 318 -12.09 30.50 23.51
C VAL A 318 -10.57 30.46 23.41
N VAL A 319 -10.02 29.32 23.07
CA VAL A 319 -8.56 29.10 22.94
C VAL A 319 -8.13 28.99 21.46
N VAL A 320 -9.06 28.65 20.55
CA VAL A 320 -8.87 28.67 19.10
C VAL A 320 -10.11 29.28 18.45
N ASP A 321 -9.90 30.14 17.46
CA ASP A 321 -10.95 30.70 16.61
C ASP A 321 -10.34 31.06 15.26
N VAL A 322 -10.40 30.10 14.30
CA VAL A 322 -9.73 30.18 12.99
C VAL A 322 -10.67 29.72 11.88
N PRO A 323 -10.58 30.29 10.66
CA PRO A 323 -11.31 29.77 9.51
C PRO A 323 -10.87 28.33 9.19
N ALA A 324 -11.80 27.36 9.20
CA ALA A 324 -11.49 25.95 9.00
C ALA A 324 -10.84 25.70 7.61
N LYS A 325 -11.40 26.32 6.56
CA LYS A 325 -10.88 26.20 5.20
C LYS A 325 -9.43 26.67 5.03
N LYS A 326 -9.00 27.68 5.77
CA LYS A 326 -7.61 28.16 5.69
C LYS A 326 -6.60 27.15 6.23
N LEU A 327 -6.99 26.36 7.23
CA LEU A 327 -6.13 25.29 7.76
C LEU A 327 -6.11 24.07 6.87
N ALA A 328 -7.25 23.69 6.28
CA ALA A 328 -7.37 22.49 5.47
C ALA A 328 -6.88 22.70 4.01
N ASP A 329 -7.35 23.75 3.32
CA ASP A 329 -7.21 23.87 1.86
C ASP A 329 -6.20 24.93 1.42
N GLU A 330 -6.03 26.02 2.19
CA GLU A 330 -5.28 27.20 1.79
C GLU A 330 -3.83 27.23 2.33
N ALA A 331 -3.28 26.06 2.64
CA ALA A 331 -1.88 25.94 3.03
C ALA A 331 -0.93 26.36 1.87
N PRO A 332 0.23 26.98 2.17
CA PRO A 332 1.17 27.42 1.15
C PRO A 332 1.69 26.24 0.33
N VAL A 333 1.88 26.46 -0.98
CA VAL A 333 2.47 25.50 -1.90
C VAL A 333 3.85 25.98 -2.29
N TYR A 334 4.88 25.20 -1.96
CA TYR A 334 6.26 25.56 -2.27
C TYR A 334 6.66 25.12 -3.68
N GLN A 335 7.42 26.00 -4.35
CA GLN A 335 8.09 25.69 -5.61
C GLN A 335 9.53 25.31 -5.25
N ARG A 336 9.88 24.02 -5.40
CA ARG A 336 11.23 23.52 -5.12
C ARG A 336 12.07 23.50 -6.37
N GLU A 337 13.37 23.79 -6.21
CA GLU A 337 14.35 23.60 -7.26
C GLU A 337 14.50 22.10 -7.57
N SER A 338 14.62 21.77 -8.84
CA SER A 338 14.82 20.40 -9.33
C SER A 338 16.02 20.35 -10.23
N LYS A 339 17.00 19.52 -9.89
CA LYS A 339 18.24 19.39 -10.64
C LYS A 339 18.64 17.92 -10.70
N GLU A 340 19.03 17.46 -11.88
CA GLU A 340 19.53 16.10 -12.05
C GLU A 340 20.73 15.84 -11.13
N ALA A 341 20.73 14.67 -10.50
CA ALA A 341 21.79 14.28 -9.57
C ALA A 341 23.14 14.05 -10.32
N ALA A 342 24.23 14.56 -9.74
CA ALA A 342 25.55 14.49 -10.38
C ALA A 342 26.04 13.05 -10.60
N TYR A 343 25.63 12.08 -9.79
CA TYR A 343 26.01 10.68 -9.96
C TYR A 343 25.48 10.04 -11.25
N MET A 344 24.47 10.63 -11.90
CA MET A 344 23.90 10.12 -13.15
C MET A 344 24.89 10.07 -14.30
N GLU A 345 25.91 10.91 -14.31
CA GLU A 345 27.00 10.85 -15.29
C GLU A 345 27.75 9.51 -15.20
N ALA A 346 28.10 9.08 -13.99
CA ALA A 346 28.78 7.80 -13.75
C ALA A 346 27.88 6.59 -14.07
N VAL A 347 26.57 6.68 -13.76
CA VAL A 347 25.58 5.64 -14.09
C VAL A 347 25.51 5.43 -15.61
N ARG A 348 25.41 6.50 -16.38
CA ARG A 348 25.37 6.45 -17.87
C ARG A 348 26.67 6.01 -18.50
N ALA A 349 27.80 6.26 -17.83
CA ALA A 349 29.11 5.87 -18.32
C ALA A 349 29.45 4.39 -18.09
N PHE A 350 28.70 3.68 -17.27
CA PHE A 350 28.97 2.28 -16.98
C PHE A 350 28.85 1.40 -18.22
N ARG A 351 29.79 0.43 -18.36
CA ARG A 351 29.87 -0.55 -19.46
C ARG A 351 30.24 -1.91 -18.89
N LEU A 352 29.87 -2.98 -19.61
CA LEU A 352 30.17 -4.36 -19.23
C LEU A 352 31.59 -4.82 -19.59
N ASP A 353 32.34 -4.05 -20.36
CA ASP A 353 33.65 -4.46 -20.91
C ASP A 353 34.68 -4.88 -19.85
N GLY A 354 34.58 -4.34 -18.63
CA GLY A 354 35.41 -4.69 -17.49
C GLY A 354 34.84 -5.78 -16.57
N LEU A 355 33.70 -6.38 -16.95
CA LEU A 355 33.02 -7.38 -16.16
C LEU A 355 33.14 -8.75 -16.81
N ALA A 356 33.79 -9.71 -16.13
CA ALA A 356 33.87 -11.08 -16.61
C ALA A 356 32.48 -11.72 -16.61
N ASP A 357 32.17 -12.50 -17.66
CA ASP A 357 30.97 -13.32 -17.72
C ASP A 357 31.01 -14.43 -16.65
N THR A 358 29.87 -14.97 -16.27
CA THR A 358 29.83 -16.08 -15.30
C THR A 358 30.51 -17.33 -15.82
N THR A 359 31.31 -17.97 -14.95
CA THR A 359 31.91 -19.28 -15.17
C THR A 359 31.28 -20.36 -14.30
N ASP A 360 30.44 -19.98 -13.33
CA ASP A 360 29.73 -20.87 -12.38
C ASP A 360 28.28 -20.39 -12.20
N ALA A 361 27.49 -20.53 -13.24
CA ALA A 361 26.08 -20.11 -13.22
C ALA A 361 25.26 -20.77 -12.09
N ALA A 362 25.59 -22.04 -11.73
CA ALA A 362 24.92 -22.74 -10.64
C ALA A 362 25.26 -22.13 -9.24
N GLY A 363 26.52 -21.76 -9.05
CA GLY A 363 26.97 -21.08 -7.86
C GLY A 363 26.35 -19.68 -7.75
N ASP A 364 26.28 -18.96 -8.85
CA ASP A 364 25.70 -17.62 -8.90
C ASP A 364 24.20 -17.63 -8.64
N LEU A 365 23.45 -18.57 -9.23
CA LEU A 365 22.01 -18.76 -8.92
C LEU A 365 21.78 -19.03 -7.42
N LYS A 366 22.61 -19.88 -6.80
CA LYS A 366 22.51 -20.15 -5.35
C LYS A 366 22.76 -18.90 -4.51
N LYS A 367 23.71 -18.04 -4.91
CA LYS A 367 23.97 -16.78 -4.20
C LYS A 367 22.80 -15.82 -4.35
N LEU A 368 22.21 -15.72 -5.54
CA LEU A 368 21.02 -14.89 -5.77
C LEU A 368 19.82 -15.38 -4.95
N LEU A 369 19.52 -16.68 -4.98
CA LEU A 369 18.44 -17.27 -4.15
C LEU A 369 18.68 -17.14 -2.65
N ALA A 370 19.93 -16.97 -2.22
CA ALA A 370 20.29 -16.72 -0.81
C ALA A 370 20.32 -15.21 -0.47
N ASN A 371 20.22 -14.31 -1.45
CA ASN A 371 20.11 -12.87 -1.20
C ASN A 371 18.84 -12.56 -0.40
N HIS A 372 18.94 -11.77 0.65
CA HIS A 372 17.82 -11.49 1.56
C HIS A 372 16.62 -10.85 0.85
N SER A 373 16.83 -10.07 -0.22
CA SER A 373 15.75 -9.46 -0.99
C SER A 373 15.05 -10.45 -1.93
N ILE A 374 15.73 -11.52 -2.38
CA ILE A 374 15.16 -12.57 -3.25
C ILE A 374 14.66 -13.76 -2.43
N ALA A 375 15.40 -14.18 -1.40
CA ALA A 375 15.09 -15.34 -0.57
C ALA A 375 13.65 -15.31 -0.03
N SER A 376 13.08 -16.50 0.17
CA SER A 376 11.72 -16.66 0.71
C SER A 376 11.45 -15.82 1.95
N LYS A 377 10.35 -15.11 1.97
CA LYS A 377 9.87 -14.29 3.10
C LYS A 377 9.01 -15.09 4.07
N ASN A 378 9.11 -16.41 4.05
CA ASN A 378 8.35 -17.34 4.89
C ASN A 378 8.43 -16.98 6.38
N TRP A 379 9.60 -16.56 6.88
CA TRP A 379 9.74 -16.11 8.27
C TRP A 379 8.83 -14.92 8.59
N VAL A 380 8.60 -14.01 7.63
CA VAL A 380 7.73 -12.85 7.78
C VAL A 380 6.26 -13.27 7.79
N TYR A 381 5.77 -13.84 6.69
CA TYR A 381 4.32 -14.06 6.52
C TYR A 381 3.77 -15.19 7.40
N ARG A 382 4.60 -16.07 7.97
CA ARG A 382 4.16 -17.04 8.99
C ARG A 382 3.77 -16.40 10.32
N GLN A 383 4.15 -15.16 10.57
CA GLN A 383 3.75 -14.41 11.76
C GLN A 383 2.39 -13.74 11.58
N TYR A 384 1.95 -13.58 10.35
CA TYR A 384 0.67 -12.98 9.98
C TYR A 384 -0.42 -14.05 9.85
N ASP A 385 -1.61 -13.75 10.37
CA ASP A 385 -2.78 -14.54 10.01
C ASP A 385 -3.23 -14.09 8.61
N HIS A 386 -2.85 -14.86 7.60
CA HIS A 386 -3.19 -14.58 6.20
C HIS A 386 -4.43 -15.34 5.72
N MET A 387 -5.15 -16.03 6.62
CA MET A 387 -6.33 -16.82 6.29
C MET A 387 -7.58 -16.47 7.12
N VAL A 388 -7.48 -15.56 8.07
CA VAL A 388 -8.63 -15.14 8.88
C VAL A 388 -9.77 -14.62 7.99
N ARG A 389 -11.01 -14.86 8.37
CA ARG A 389 -12.27 -14.56 7.64
C ARG A 389 -12.49 -15.39 6.37
N ASP A 390 -11.67 -16.38 6.11
CA ASP A 390 -11.88 -17.39 5.07
C ASP A 390 -12.06 -16.81 3.62
N GLY A 391 -11.58 -15.58 3.39
CA GLY A 391 -11.62 -14.92 2.08
C GLY A 391 -10.36 -15.11 1.23
N SER A 392 -9.26 -15.61 1.80
CA SER A 392 -7.98 -15.75 1.10
C SER A 392 -7.99 -16.91 0.11
N VAL A 393 -7.76 -16.63 -1.17
CA VAL A 393 -7.74 -17.63 -2.25
C VAL A 393 -6.31 -17.93 -2.68
N VAL A 394 -5.50 -16.91 -2.92
CA VAL A 394 -4.07 -17.04 -3.18
C VAL A 394 -3.33 -16.38 -2.02
N CYS A 395 -2.69 -17.24 -1.20
CA CYS A 395 -1.88 -16.84 -0.05
C CYS A 395 -0.48 -16.38 -0.49
N PRO A 396 0.35 -15.83 0.42
CA PRO A 396 1.70 -15.37 0.09
C PRO A 396 2.55 -16.42 -0.65
N GLY A 397 3.31 -15.99 -1.65
CA GLY A 397 4.20 -16.83 -2.45
C GLY A 397 3.86 -16.91 -3.94
N SER A 398 2.96 -16.05 -4.44
CA SER A 398 2.68 -15.84 -5.85
C SER A 398 2.78 -14.35 -6.19
N ASP A 399 2.66 -13.98 -7.46
CA ASP A 399 2.88 -12.60 -7.95
C ASP A 399 1.88 -11.59 -7.36
N ALA A 400 0.64 -12.00 -7.12
CA ALA A 400 -0.34 -11.21 -6.38
C ALA A 400 -1.15 -12.08 -5.43
N ALA A 401 -1.64 -11.48 -4.35
CA ALA A 401 -2.67 -12.09 -3.51
C ALA A 401 -4.03 -12.01 -4.20
N VAL A 402 -4.89 -12.99 -3.93
CA VAL A 402 -6.27 -12.99 -4.39
C VAL A 402 -7.20 -13.24 -3.21
N ILE A 403 -8.19 -12.36 -3.05
CA ILE A 403 -9.28 -12.54 -2.08
C ILE A 403 -10.61 -12.75 -2.79
N ARG A 404 -11.45 -13.53 -2.14
CA ARG A 404 -12.86 -13.71 -2.49
C ARG A 404 -13.70 -12.78 -1.61
N ILE A 405 -14.40 -11.85 -2.22
CA ILE A 405 -15.41 -11.03 -1.56
C ILE A 405 -16.74 -11.78 -1.65
N LYS A 406 -17.24 -12.18 -0.50
CA LYS A 406 -18.54 -12.85 -0.35
C LYS A 406 -19.58 -11.82 0.09
N GLY A 407 -20.86 -12.14 -0.08
CA GLY A 407 -21.94 -11.27 0.39
C GLY A 407 -21.86 -10.92 1.89
N ASP A 408 -21.43 -11.85 2.73
CA ASP A 408 -21.24 -11.66 4.18
C ASP A 408 -19.98 -10.84 4.54
N SER A 409 -19.10 -10.58 3.58
CA SER A 409 -17.95 -9.68 3.76
C SER A 409 -18.35 -8.20 3.78
N LEU A 410 -19.52 -7.87 3.25
CA LEU A 410 -20.02 -6.51 3.17
C LEU A 410 -20.61 -6.03 4.50
N PRO A 411 -20.55 -4.71 4.80
CA PRO A 411 -21.29 -4.15 5.93
C PRO A 411 -22.80 -4.35 5.76
N ILE A 412 -23.52 -4.44 6.87
CA ILE A 412 -25.00 -4.50 6.86
C ILE A 412 -25.60 -3.21 6.32
N THR A 413 -26.66 -3.32 5.55
CA THR A 413 -27.40 -2.16 5.01
C THR A 413 -28.37 -1.59 6.04
N LYS A 414 -28.87 -0.38 5.80
CA LYS A 414 -29.94 0.25 6.60
C LYS A 414 -31.20 -0.62 6.65
N ALA A 415 -31.55 -1.25 5.53
CA ALA A 415 -32.72 -2.15 5.46
C ALA A 415 -32.52 -3.42 6.27
N GLU A 416 -31.36 -4.03 6.21
CA GLU A 416 -31.00 -5.21 7.00
C GLU A 416 -30.97 -4.90 8.49
N TYR A 417 -30.41 -3.75 8.88
CA TYR A 417 -30.40 -3.28 10.27
C TYR A 417 -31.84 -3.10 10.79
N ALA A 418 -32.69 -2.40 10.05
CA ALA A 418 -34.10 -2.19 10.42
C ALA A 418 -34.88 -3.51 10.54
N ALA A 419 -34.64 -4.46 9.62
CA ALA A 419 -35.27 -5.77 9.66
C ALA A 419 -34.82 -6.57 10.91
N ALA A 420 -33.56 -6.50 11.29
CA ALA A 420 -33.04 -7.12 12.50
C ALA A 420 -33.66 -6.54 13.77
N GLN A 421 -33.82 -5.21 13.84
CA GLN A 421 -34.48 -4.55 14.98
C GLN A 421 -35.97 -4.92 15.11
N ALA A 422 -36.64 -5.19 13.99
CA ALA A 422 -38.05 -5.63 13.96
C ALA A 422 -38.24 -7.11 14.33
N GLY A 423 -37.16 -7.84 14.66
CA GLY A 423 -37.22 -9.27 14.98
C GLY A 423 -37.42 -10.20 13.78
N ASN A 424 -37.33 -9.67 12.56
CA ASN A 424 -37.43 -10.42 11.30
C ASN A 424 -36.04 -10.98 10.85
N ALA A 425 -35.20 -11.34 11.79
CA ALA A 425 -33.81 -11.62 11.58
C ALA A 425 -33.53 -13.00 11.00
N GLN A 426 -33.42 -13.08 9.69
CA GLN A 426 -32.38 -13.88 9.04
C GLN A 426 -31.46 -12.94 8.25
N LEU A 427 -30.59 -12.21 8.96
CA LEU A 427 -29.59 -11.31 8.38
C LEU A 427 -28.67 -12.03 7.38
N SER A 428 -28.50 -13.34 7.51
CA SER A 428 -27.66 -14.16 6.63
C SER A 428 -28.24 -14.41 5.23
N THR A 429 -29.53 -14.15 5.00
CA THR A 429 -30.17 -14.50 3.71
C THR A 429 -30.12 -13.40 2.66
N PHE A 430 -29.97 -12.12 3.04
CA PHE A 430 -29.93 -11.00 2.09
C PHE A 430 -28.60 -10.91 1.33
N ASN A 431 -27.50 -11.24 1.96
CA ASN A 431 -26.16 -11.16 1.37
C ASN A 431 -25.78 -12.39 0.53
N SER A 432 -26.48 -13.52 0.69
CA SER A 432 -26.20 -14.76 -0.03
C SER A 432 -26.54 -14.73 -1.53
N GLN A 433 -27.19 -13.68 -2.01
CA GLN A 433 -27.59 -13.54 -3.42
C GLN A 433 -26.59 -12.76 -4.30
N LEU A 434 -25.61 -12.08 -3.69
CA LEU A 434 -24.58 -11.37 -4.46
C LEU A 434 -23.56 -12.37 -5.00
N PRO A 435 -23.17 -12.26 -6.29
CA PRO A 435 -22.10 -13.09 -6.83
C PRO A 435 -20.79 -12.79 -6.11
N ASP A 436 -19.98 -13.82 -5.89
CA ASP A 436 -18.63 -13.67 -5.38
C ASP A 436 -17.79 -12.82 -6.35
N LYS A 437 -16.95 -11.93 -5.77
CA LYS A 437 -15.94 -11.18 -6.53
C LYS A 437 -14.56 -11.66 -6.14
N PHE A 438 -13.66 -11.75 -7.11
CA PHE A 438 -12.26 -12.10 -6.88
C PHE A 438 -11.41 -10.86 -7.17
N VAL A 439 -10.78 -10.33 -6.14
CA VAL A 439 -9.92 -9.15 -6.22
C VAL A 439 -8.49 -9.58 -5.99
N ALA A 440 -7.62 -9.27 -6.96
CA ALA A 440 -6.18 -9.43 -6.83
C ALA A 440 -5.55 -8.09 -6.45
N PHE A 441 -4.47 -8.12 -5.67
CA PHE A 441 -3.71 -6.92 -5.32
C PHE A 441 -2.27 -7.26 -4.97
N THR A 442 -1.39 -6.33 -5.28
CA THR A 442 0.05 -6.42 -5.04
C THR A 442 0.64 -5.03 -4.78
N CYS A 443 1.87 -4.98 -4.33
CA CYS A 443 2.66 -3.74 -4.29
C CYS A 443 4.04 -3.99 -4.90
N ASP A 444 4.65 -2.93 -5.41
CA ASP A 444 5.92 -3.03 -6.12
C ASP A 444 6.72 -1.73 -6.06
N CYS A 445 8.04 -1.85 -5.97
CA CYS A 445 9.03 -0.83 -6.25
C CYS A 445 10.46 -1.39 -6.20
N ASN A 446 11.21 -1.30 -7.29
CA ASN A 446 12.65 -1.52 -7.25
C ASN A 446 13.40 -0.20 -6.96
N GLY A 447 13.76 0.04 -5.70
CA GLY A 447 14.43 1.28 -5.27
C GLY A 447 15.79 1.52 -5.95
N ALA A 448 16.52 0.47 -6.30
CA ALA A 448 17.77 0.59 -7.04
C ALA A 448 17.54 1.13 -8.47
N TYR A 449 16.50 0.67 -9.15
CA TYR A 449 16.13 1.19 -10.46
C TYR A 449 15.73 2.67 -10.38
N VAL A 450 14.93 3.03 -9.39
CA VAL A 450 14.53 4.43 -9.19
C VAL A 450 15.73 5.32 -8.84
N TYR A 451 16.69 4.82 -8.07
CA TYR A 451 17.94 5.54 -7.81
C TYR A 451 18.77 5.76 -9.09
N LEU A 452 18.88 4.73 -9.93
CA LEU A 452 19.71 4.77 -11.15
C LEU A 452 19.04 5.48 -12.33
N ASP A 453 17.71 5.47 -12.42
CA ASP A 453 16.90 6.27 -13.34
C ASP A 453 15.49 6.44 -12.75
N PRO A 454 15.20 7.58 -12.12
CA PRO A 454 13.91 7.77 -11.43
C PRO A 454 12.70 7.65 -12.36
N TYR A 455 12.82 8.06 -13.61
CA TYR A 455 11.72 7.98 -14.56
C TYR A 455 11.48 6.53 -15.03
N GLU A 456 12.53 5.82 -15.45
CA GLU A 456 12.39 4.42 -15.85
C GLU A 456 12.00 3.53 -14.65
N GLY A 457 12.58 3.77 -13.47
CA GLY A 457 12.22 3.05 -12.24
C GLY A 457 10.77 3.27 -11.83
N GLY A 458 10.25 4.49 -11.98
CA GLY A 458 8.83 4.78 -11.76
C GLY A 458 7.91 4.07 -12.74
N LYS A 459 8.27 4.00 -14.03
CA LYS A 459 7.53 3.20 -15.03
C LYS A 459 7.57 1.71 -14.72
N ALA A 460 8.75 1.21 -14.34
CA ALA A 460 8.94 -0.20 -14.01
C ALA A 460 8.06 -0.61 -12.83
N ALA A 461 8.00 0.17 -11.75
CA ALA A 461 7.19 -0.15 -10.58
C ALA A 461 5.70 -0.40 -10.91
N ILE A 462 5.07 0.52 -11.64
CA ILE A 462 3.65 0.34 -12.02
C ILE A 462 3.45 -0.77 -13.07
N ALA A 463 4.39 -0.93 -14.00
CA ALA A 463 4.29 -1.97 -15.02
C ALA A 463 4.46 -3.36 -14.43
N GLU A 464 5.37 -3.52 -13.45
CA GLU A 464 5.58 -4.76 -12.73
C GLU A 464 4.38 -5.13 -11.86
N ALA A 465 3.84 -4.19 -11.09
CA ALA A 465 2.62 -4.42 -10.33
C ALA A 465 1.44 -4.86 -11.23
N CYS A 466 1.27 -4.25 -12.40
CA CYS A 466 0.25 -4.67 -13.39
C CYS A 466 0.57 -6.04 -14.01
N ARG A 467 1.85 -6.38 -14.22
CA ARG A 467 2.30 -7.69 -14.71
C ARG A 467 2.00 -8.78 -13.68
N ASN A 468 2.26 -8.52 -12.40
CA ASN A 468 1.94 -9.41 -11.29
C ASN A 468 0.43 -9.71 -11.20
N LEU A 469 -0.41 -8.69 -11.41
CA LEU A 469 -1.86 -8.89 -11.52
C LEU A 469 -2.22 -9.76 -12.72
N ALA A 470 -1.64 -9.51 -13.89
CA ALA A 470 -1.90 -10.31 -15.10
C ALA A 470 -1.45 -11.77 -14.92
N CYS A 471 -0.31 -12.03 -14.26
CA CYS A 471 0.14 -13.38 -13.90
C CYS A 471 -0.85 -14.10 -12.95
N SER A 472 -1.61 -13.34 -12.17
CA SER A 472 -2.65 -13.90 -11.30
C SER A 472 -4.03 -14.00 -11.97
N GLY A 473 -4.17 -13.56 -13.23
CA GLY A 473 -5.40 -13.59 -14.01
C GLY A 473 -6.28 -12.35 -13.86
N ALA A 474 -5.75 -11.26 -13.27
CA ALA A 474 -6.50 -10.04 -13.01
C ALA A 474 -6.20 -8.91 -14.00
N SER A 475 -7.23 -8.16 -14.33
CA SER A 475 -7.11 -6.87 -15.02
C SER A 475 -7.00 -5.74 -14.00
N PRO A 476 -6.06 -4.78 -14.16
CA PRO A 476 -5.91 -3.67 -13.23
C PRO A 476 -7.16 -2.76 -13.24
N LEU A 477 -7.52 -2.23 -12.07
CA LEU A 477 -8.64 -1.31 -11.88
C LEU A 477 -8.20 0.07 -11.40
N GLY A 478 -7.17 0.14 -10.55
CA GLY A 478 -6.66 1.37 -10.00
C GLY A 478 -5.46 1.15 -9.11
N ALA A 479 -4.78 2.24 -8.80
CA ALA A 479 -3.55 2.26 -8.03
C ALA A 479 -3.63 3.22 -6.83
N THR A 480 -2.83 2.96 -5.85
CA THR A 480 -2.48 3.88 -4.76
C THR A 480 -0.95 3.87 -4.60
N ASP A 481 -0.37 4.96 -4.16
CA ASP A 481 1.09 5.05 -4.03
C ASP A 481 1.52 5.53 -2.65
N ASN A 482 2.75 5.19 -2.27
CA ASN A 482 3.44 5.80 -1.14
C ASN A 482 4.84 6.23 -1.58
N LEU A 483 5.03 7.52 -1.69
CA LEU A 483 6.22 8.14 -2.25
C LEU A 483 7.24 8.40 -1.13
N ASN A 484 8.21 7.48 -0.97
CA ASN A 484 9.26 7.59 0.06
C ASN A 484 10.53 8.20 -0.53
N PHE A 485 10.89 9.39 -0.08
CA PHE A 485 12.06 10.13 -0.55
C PHE A 485 12.80 10.81 0.62
N GLY A 486 14.03 11.20 0.38
CA GLY A 486 14.82 12.02 1.31
C GLY A 486 14.27 13.44 1.47
N ASN A 487 15.12 14.35 1.94
CA ASN A 487 14.74 15.72 2.21
C ASN A 487 14.53 16.52 0.91
N PRO A 488 13.33 17.08 0.66
CA PRO A 488 12.96 17.76 -0.59
C PRO A 488 13.64 19.13 -0.76
N HIS A 489 14.36 19.60 0.23
CA HIS A 489 15.17 20.83 0.12
C HIS A 489 16.43 20.63 -0.72
N TYR A 490 16.86 19.37 -0.95
CA TYR A 490 17.95 19.05 -1.87
C TYR A 490 17.41 18.93 -3.30
N PRO A 491 17.90 19.75 -4.26
CA PRO A 491 17.36 19.77 -5.63
C PRO A 491 17.42 18.41 -6.34
N GLU A 492 18.42 17.58 -6.03
CA GLU A 492 18.59 16.24 -6.57
C GLU A 492 17.50 15.27 -6.04
N ILE A 493 17.15 15.36 -4.77
CA ILE A 493 16.06 14.54 -4.16
C ILE A 493 14.71 14.95 -4.75
N PHE A 494 14.48 16.25 -4.91
CA PHE A 494 13.25 16.72 -5.52
C PHE A 494 13.16 16.35 -7.02
N TRP A 495 14.29 16.30 -7.72
CA TRP A 495 14.36 15.78 -9.09
C TRP A 495 13.98 14.29 -9.14
N GLN A 496 14.52 13.45 -8.24
CA GLN A 496 14.15 12.03 -8.14
C GLN A 496 12.64 11.87 -7.96
N LEU A 497 12.03 12.60 -7.02
CA LEU A 497 10.58 12.60 -6.79
C LEU A 497 9.80 12.96 -8.07
N LYS A 498 10.16 14.07 -8.71
CA LYS A 498 9.45 14.58 -9.89
C LYS A 498 9.51 13.61 -11.07
N GLU A 499 10.68 13.05 -11.35
CA GLU A 499 10.86 12.11 -12.46
C GLU A 499 10.21 10.75 -12.18
N SER A 500 10.24 10.27 -10.94
CA SER A 500 9.54 9.05 -10.55
C SER A 500 8.02 9.19 -10.72
N VAL A 501 7.45 10.27 -10.24
CA VAL A 501 6.01 10.56 -10.40
C VAL A 501 5.64 10.66 -11.88
N ARG A 502 6.49 11.27 -12.73
CA ARG A 502 6.28 11.32 -14.17
C ARG A 502 6.22 9.92 -14.78
N GLY A 503 7.14 9.04 -14.40
CA GLY A 503 7.18 7.64 -14.85
C GLY A 503 5.95 6.84 -14.42
N ILE A 504 5.58 6.90 -13.14
CA ILE A 504 4.38 6.25 -12.61
C ILE A 504 3.12 6.75 -13.31
N ALA A 505 2.97 8.06 -13.49
CA ALA A 505 1.82 8.65 -14.15
C ALA A 505 1.66 8.18 -15.60
N GLU A 506 2.75 7.99 -16.32
CA GLU A 506 2.73 7.45 -17.68
C GLU A 506 2.31 5.97 -17.69
N GLY A 507 2.86 5.15 -16.80
CA GLY A 507 2.46 3.75 -16.64
C GLY A 507 0.99 3.61 -16.22
N CYS A 508 0.52 4.42 -15.28
CA CYS A 508 -0.89 4.43 -14.87
C CYS A 508 -1.84 4.73 -16.06
N ARG A 509 -1.44 5.64 -16.97
CA ARG A 509 -2.22 5.90 -18.19
C ARG A 509 -2.19 4.73 -19.16
N ALA A 510 -1.03 4.11 -19.36
CA ALA A 510 -0.87 2.98 -20.27
C ALA A 510 -1.73 1.78 -19.85
N PHE A 511 -1.78 1.46 -18.56
CA PHE A 511 -2.53 0.34 -18.02
C PHE A 511 -3.96 0.66 -17.59
N ASN A 512 -4.40 1.90 -17.78
CA ASN A 512 -5.71 2.37 -17.31
C ASN A 512 -5.93 2.08 -15.80
N ALA A 513 -4.90 2.30 -15.01
CA ALA A 513 -4.88 2.13 -13.56
C ALA A 513 -4.76 3.50 -12.87
N PRO A 514 -5.85 4.28 -12.78
CA PRO A 514 -5.80 5.62 -12.19
C PRO A 514 -5.41 5.58 -10.72
N VAL A 515 -4.73 6.64 -10.27
CA VAL A 515 -4.36 6.80 -8.86
C VAL A 515 -5.57 7.32 -8.09
N THR A 516 -6.02 6.57 -7.09
CA THR A 516 -7.22 6.89 -6.29
C THR A 516 -6.90 7.56 -4.97
N GLY A 517 -5.63 7.64 -4.62
CA GLY A 517 -5.13 8.21 -3.38
C GLY A 517 -3.72 7.72 -3.13
N GLY A 518 -3.13 8.17 -2.06
CA GLY A 518 -1.78 7.78 -1.68
C GLY A 518 -1.26 8.61 -0.52
N ASN A 519 0.03 8.47 -0.25
CA ASN A 519 0.75 9.19 0.79
C ASN A 519 2.12 9.61 0.28
N VAL A 520 2.67 10.67 0.86
CA VAL A 520 4.04 11.12 0.61
C VAL A 520 4.82 11.15 1.92
N SER A 521 5.91 10.40 1.95
CA SER A 521 6.86 10.36 3.06
C SER A 521 8.19 10.96 2.63
N LEU A 522 8.50 12.14 3.14
CA LEU A 522 9.76 12.84 2.89
C LEU A 522 10.67 12.80 4.12
N TYR A 523 11.87 13.36 3.98
CA TYR A 523 12.88 13.40 5.05
C TYR A 523 13.37 12.01 5.50
N ASN A 524 13.22 10.98 4.63
CA ASN A 524 13.76 9.66 4.92
C ASN A 524 15.28 9.66 4.70
N GLN A 525 15.98 10.17 5.69
CA GLN A 525 17.44 10.20 5.73
C GLN A 525 17.94 10.25 7.18
N ARG A 526 19.14 9.75 7.43
CA ARG A 526 19.72 9.69 8.76
C ARG A 526 21.16 10.19 8.76
N GLY A 527 21.36 11.42 9.21
CA GLY A 527 22.68 12.00 9.44
C GLY A 527 23.70 11.72 8.33
N ALA A 528 24.85 11.19 8.70
CA ALA A 528 25.94 10.86 7.77
C ALA A 528 25.64 9.69 6.82
N LEU A 529 24.62 8.87 7.07
CA LEU A 529 24.20 7.77 6.17
C LEU A 529 23.53 8.30 4.89
N GLY A 530 23.03 9.54 4.94
CA GLY A 530 22.38 10.17 3.80
C GLY A 530 20.92 9.77 3.61
N ALA A 531 20.37 10.05 2.43
CA ALA A 531 19.02 9.69 2.04
C ALA A 531 18.91 8.20 1.68
N ILE A 532 17.72 7.64 1.90
CA ILE A 532 17.37 6.32 1.36
C ILE A 532 17.42 6.31 -0.17
N ASP A 533 17.48 5.14 -0.79
CA ASP A 533 17.12 5.03 -2.20
C ASP A 533 15.68 5.52 -2.40
N PRO A 534 15.40 6.30 -3.44
CA PRO A 534 14.05 6.77 -3.72
C PRO A 534 13.12 5.57 -3.93
N THR A 535 12.06 5.49 -3.15
CA THR A 535 11.18 4.30 -3.12
C THR A 535 9.72 4.72 -3.25
N PRO A 536 9.27 5.06 -4.46
CA PRO A 536 7.85 5.34 -4.74
C PRO A 536 7.10 4.01 -4.87
N THR A 537 6.74 3.41 -3.74
CA THR A 537 5.96 2.16 -3.72
C THR A 537 4.58 2.39 -4.32
N VAL A 538 4.19 1.55 -5.26
CA VAL A 538 2.85 1.51 -5.82
C VAL A 538 2.13 0.25 -5.35
N ALA A 539 0.84 0.34 -5.06
CA ALA A 539 -0.02 -0.81 -4.89
C ALA A 539 -1.14 -0.75 -5.91
N VAL A 540 -1.40 -1.86 -6.60
CA VAL A 540 -2.40 -1.95 -7.66
C VAL A 540 -3.41 -3.02 -7.30
N VAL A 541 -4.68 -2.70 -7.52
CA VAL A 541 -5.80 -3.63 -7.37
C VAL A 541 -6.37 -3.99 -8.72
N GLY A 542 -6.80 -5.24 -8.88
CA GLY A 542 -7.38 -5.74 -10.12
C GLY A 542 -8.53 -6.71 -9.88
N LEU A 543 -9.34 -6.93 -10.90
CA LEU A 543 -10.48 -7.85 -10.86
C LEU A 543 -10.20 -9.09 -11.69
N ILE A 544 -10.55 -10.24 -11.14
CA ILE A 544 -10.57 -11.54 -11.85
C ILE A 544 -12.03 -11.85 -12.16
N GLU A 545 -12.35 -12.05 -13.44
CA GLU A 545 -13.74 -12.22 -13.89
C GLU A 545 -14.38 -13.51 -13.38
N LYS A 546 -13.59 -14.61 -13.30
CA LYS A 546 -14.08 -15.93 -12.91
C LYS A 546 -13.04 -16.67 -12.07
N PRO A 547 -13.47 -17.53 -11.14
CA PRO A 547 -12.54 -18.26 -10.29
C PRO A 547 -11.57 -19.18 -11.06
N GLU A 548 -11.99 -19.72 -12.22
CA GLU A 548 -11.13 -20.53 -13.09
C GLU A 548 -9.99 -19.77 -13.78
N HIS A 549 -10.03 -18.42 -13.76
CA HIS A 549 -8.95 -17.58 -14.28
C HIS A 549 -7.85 -17.32 -13.25
N ILE A 550 -8.05 -17.74 -11.99
CA ILE A 550 -7.05 -17.55 -10.93
C ILE A 550 -5.82 -18.41 -11.25
N THR A 551 -4.69 -17.75 -11.45
CA THR A 551 -3.42 -18.38 -11.83
C THR A 551 -2.36 -18.08 -10.76
N THR A 552 -1.35 -18.94 -10.63
CA THR A 552 -0.30 -18.81 -9.62
C THR A 552 1.07 -19.14 -10.19
N ALA A 553 2.14 -18.66 -9.52
CA ALA A 553 3.52 -18.70 -10.00
C ALA A 553 4.09 -20.12 -10.13
N TRP A 554 3.75 -21.05 -9.23
CA TRP A 554 4.41 -22.36 -9.16
C TRP A 554 3.96 -23.35 -10.23
N PHE A 555 4.87 -24.18 -10.70
CA PHE A 555 4.61 -25.25 -11.67
C PHE A 555 3.63 -26.29 -11.11
N LYS A 556 2.74 -26.80 -11.95
CA LYS A 556 1.61 -27.66 -11.52
C LYS A 556 1.87 -29.14 -11.70
N ASP A 557 2.29 -29.54 -12.89
CA ASP A 557 2.42 -30.96 -13.25
C ASP A 557 3.75 -31.26 -13.94
N ALA A 558 4.31 -32.44 -13.64
CA ALA A 558 5.48 -32.94 -14.34
C ALA A 558 5.15 -33.20 -15.81
N GLY A 559 6.03 -32.75 -16.70
CA GLY A 559 5.83 -32.88 -18.14
C GLY A 559 5.11 -31.71 -18.81
N ASP A 560 4.69 -30.69 -18.05
CA ASP A 560 4.17 -29.44 -18.61
C ASP A 560 5.25 -28.74 -19.46
N ALA A 561 4.84 -28.10 -20.54
CA ALA A 561 5.71 -27.26 -21.34
C ALA A 561 5.91 -25.91 -20.64
N ILE A 562 7.17 -25.50 -20.53
CA ILE A 562 7.56 -24.17 -20.00
C ILE A 562 7.79 -23.25 -21.20
N ILE A 563 7.15 -22.09 -21.21
CA ILE A 563 7.23 -21.11 -22.29
C ILE A 563 7.58 -19.75 -21.69
N LEU A 564 8.58 -19.08 -22.26
CA LEU A 564 8.88 -17.69 -22.00
C LEU A 564 8.08 -16.82 -22.97
N LEU A 565 7.22 -15.97 -22.45
CA LEU A 565 6.58 -14.89 -23.20
C LEU A 565 7.49 -13.64 -23.11
N GLY A 566 7.74 -13.00 -24.23
CA GLY A 566 8.65 -11.86 -24.34
C GLY A 566 10.05 -12.25 -24.84
N THR A 567 10.94 -11.26 -24.91
CA THR A 567 12.30 -11.43 -25.46
C THR A 567 13.25 -11.95 -24.37
N PRO A 568 14.04 -13.03 -24.61
CA PRO A 568 15.00 -13.53 -23.62
C PRO A 568 15.99 -12.47 -23.09
N VAL A 569 16.53 -11.68 -24.00
CA VAL A 569 17.40 -10.53 -23.69
C VAL A 569 17.10 -9.40 -24.67
N ASP A 570 17.03 -8.17 -24.22
CA ASP A 570 16.93 -7.00 -25.08
C ASP A 570 18.32 -6.67 -25.64
N MET A 571 18.54 -6.98 -26.94
CA MET A 571 19.80 -6.70 -27.62
C MET A 571 20.02 -5.21 -27.91
N ALA A 572 19.00 -4.37 -27.79
CA ALA A 572 19.13 -2.92 -27.90
C ALA A 572 19.60 -2.27 -26.59
N ASP A 573 19.50 -2.98 -25.47
CA ASP A 573 20.09 -2.55 -24.20
C ASP A 573 21.60 -2.87 -24.17
N PRO A 574 22.49 -1.89 -24.12
CA PRO A 574 23.94 -2.12 -24.09
C PRO A 574 24.42 -2.86 -22.82
N LEU A 575 23.59 -2.94 -21.79
CA LEU A 575 23.85 -3.68 -20.56
C LEU A 575 23.11 -5.02 -20.49
N HIS A 576 22.35 -5.38 -21.53
CA HIS A 576 21.63 -6.65 -21.67
C HIS A 576 20.81 -7.03 -20.43
N GLY A 577 20.17 -6.05 -19.80
CA GLY A 577 19.37 -6.25 -18.58
C GLY A 577 20.19 -6.32 -17.28
N LEU A 578 21.51 -6.17 -17.32
CA LEU A 578 22.35 -6.24 -16.11
C LEU A 578 22.45 -4.91 -15.36
N GLY A 579 22.10 -3.76 -15.99
CA GLY A 579 22.14 -2.46 -15.32
C GLY A 579 21.23 -2.40 -14.10
N GLY A 580 21.79 -2.07 -12.94
CA GLY A 580 21.06 -2.02 -11.67
C GLY A 580 20.56 -3.36 -11.12
N SER A 581 20.85 -4.47 -11.80
CA SER A 581 20.31 -5.81 -11.47
C SER A 581 20.77 -6.33 -10.11
N ALA A 582 19.98 -7.22 -9.53
CA ALA A 582 20.34 -7.98 -8.33
C ALA A 582 21.63 -8.80 -8.55
N TYR A 583 21.88 -9.25 -9.79
CA TYR A 583 23.13 -9.93 -10.13
C TYR A 583 24.36 -9.03 -9.94
N LEU A 584 24.34 -7.81 -10.50
CA LEU A 584 25.45 -6.87 -10.30
C LEU A 584 25.65 -6.50 -8.84
N GLN A 585 24.57 -6.30 -8.11
CA GLN A 585 24.64 -5.96 -6.69
C GLN A 585 25.16 -7.11 -5.85
N THR A 586 24.63 -8.32 -6.03
CA THR A 586 24.95 -9.49 -5.19
C THR A 586 26.32 -10.07 -5.49
N LEU A 587 26.67 -10.22 -6.78
CA LEU A 587 27.90 -10.93 -7.20
C LEU A 587 29.10 -9.99 -7.32
N HIS A 588 28.87 -8.73 -7.69
CA HIS A 588 29.92 -7.77 -7.98
C HIS A 588 29.93 -6.56 -7.02
N GLY A 589 28.98 -6.46 -6.09
CA GLY A 589 28.88 -5.34 -5.15
C GLY A 589 28.65 -3.98 -5.85
N LYS A 590 28.01 -3.97 -7.02
CA LYS A 590 27.85 -2.78 -7.87
C LYS A 590 26.38 -2.41 -8.06
N LYS A 591 25.97 -1.27 -7.52
CA LYS A 591 24.70 -0.62 -7.84
C LYS A 591 24.97 0.49 -8.84
N THR A 592 24.92 0.18 -10.13
CA THR A 592 25.30 1.08 -11.23
C THR A 592 24.78 0.60 -12.59
N GLY A 593 24.93 1.43 -13.62
CA GLY A 593 24.39 1.18 -14.95
C GLY A 593 22.92 1.58 -15.05
N LEU A 594 22.48 2.05 -16.21
CA LEU A 594 21.07 2.35 -16.43
C LEU A 594 20.22 1.08 -16.28
N PRO A 595 19.10 1.13 -15.58
CA PRO A 595 18.18 -0.01 -15.49
C PRO A 595 17.59 -0.33 -16.86
N PRO A 596 17.12 -1.57 -17.08
CA PRO A 596 16.43 -1.94 -18.33
C PRO A 596 15.23 -1.03 -18.59
N ARG A 597 15.09 -0.57 -19.84
CA ARG A 597 13.98 0.31 -20.22
C ARG A 597 12.65 -0.43 -20.21
N MET A 598 11.64 0.24 -19.69
CA MET A 598 10.26 -0.23 -19.72
C MET A 598 9.53 0.30 -20.96
N ASP A 599 9.25 -0.60 -21.89
CA ASP A 599 8.36 -0.34 -23.03
C ASP A 599 6.92 -0.66 -22.64
N LEU A 600 6.13 0.38 -22.37
CA LEU A 600 4.77 0.26 -21.85
C LEU A 600 3.79 -0.35 -22.87
N GLU A 601 3.98 -0.12 -24.17
CA GLU A 601 3.11 -0.70 -25.20
C GLU A 601 3.35 -2.21 -25.33
N LYS A 602 4.61 -2.64 -25.32
CA LYS A 602 4.93 -4.06 -25.24
C LYS A 602 4.44 -4.71 -23.96
N ALA A 603 4.59 -4.04 -22.81
CA ALA A 603 4.05 -4.50 -21.54
C ALA A 603 2.54 -4.73 -21.61
N LYS A 604 1.79 -3.76 -22.12
CA LYS A 604 0.34 -3.84 -22.29
C LYS A 604 -0.06 -4.99 -23.22
N THR A 605 0.63 -5.15 -24.33
CA THR A 605 0.41 -6.25 -25.27
C THR A 605 0.66 -7.61 -24.62
N LEU A 606 1.77 -7.74 -23.86
CA LEU A 606 2.11 -8.95 -23.12
C LEU A 606 1.05 -9.30 -22.08
N HIS A 607 0.61 -8.33 -21.26
CA HIS A 607 -0.42 -8.56 -20.24
C HIS A 607 -1.76 -8.98 -20.87
N THR A 608 -2.17 -8.32 -21.94
CA THR A 608 -3.40 -8.64 -22.66
C THR A 608 -3.34 -10.04 -23.29
N THR A 609 -2.20 -10.40 -23.88
CA THR A 609 -1.96 -11.73 -24.44
C THR A 609 -2.04 -12.82 -23.37
N LEU A 610 -1.38 -12.61 -22.24
CA LEU A 610 -1.41 -13.54 -21.12
C LEU A 610 -2.84 -13.75 -20.59
N LEU A 611 -3.55 -12.66 -20.31
CA LEU A 611 -4.94 -12.71 -19.84
C LEU A 611 -5.83 -13.49 -20.85
N GLY A 612 -5.67 -13.24 -22.14
CA GLY A 612 -6.38 -14.00 -23.18
C GLY A 612 -6.05 -15.49 -23.17
N LEU A 613 -4.81 -15.89 -22.89
CA LEU A 613 -4.40 -17.30 -22.76
C LEU A 613 -4.96 -17.94 -21.48
N ILE A 614 -4.97 -17.20 -20.36
CA ILE A 614 -5.58 -17.65 -19.10
C ILE A 614 -7.09 -17.86 -19.27
N HIS A 615 -7.80 -16.90 -19.87
CA HIS A 615 -9.25 -16.95 -20.06
C HIS A 615 -9.69 -18.13 -20.94
N THR A 616 -8.82 -18.65 -21.80
CA THR A 616 -9.09 -19.85 -22.61
C THR A 616 -8.71 -21.16 -21.92
N GLY A 617 -8.19 -21.10 -20.68
CA GLY A 617 -7.81 -22.26 -19.87
C GLY A 617 -6.54 -22.99 -20.36
N GLU A 618 -5.69 -22.31 -21.13
CA GLU A 618 -4.49 -22.90 -21.71
C GLU A 618 -3.28 -22.80 -20.80
N VAL A 619 -3.26 -21.80 -19.89
CA VAL A 619 -2.17 -21.54 -18.94
C VAL A 619 -2.46 -22.22 -17.60
N LYS A 620 -1.49 -22.96 -17.08
CA LYS A 620 -1.56 -23.59 -15.75
C LYS A 620 -0.86 -22.80 -14.67
N SER A 621 0.26 -22.15 -14.99
CA SER A 621 0.97 -21.24 -14.12
C SER A 621 1.52 -20.07 -14.91
N ALA A 622 1.65 -18.92 -14.24
CA ALA A 622 2.30 -17.73 -14.78
C ALA A 622 3.09 -17.04 -13.67
N HIS A 623 4.30 -16.61 -14.00
CA HIS A 623 5.22 -15.93 -13.07
C HIS A 623 6.03 -14.89 -13.84
N ASP A 624 6.14 -13.70 -13.29
CA ASP A 624 6.91 -12.67 -13.93
C ASP A 624 8.44 -12.90 -13.80
N CYS A 625 9.23 -12.24 -14.65
CA CYS A 625 10.69 -12.26 -14.55
C CYS A 625 11.16 -10.89 -14.08
N SER A 626 11.48 -10.77 -12.79
CA SER A 626 11.96 -9.56 -12.12
C SER A 626 13.38 -9.74 -11.61
N GLU A 627 13.63 -9.46 -10.34
CA GLU A 627 14.95 -9.52 -9.72
C GLU A 627 15.61 -10.89 -9.87
N GLY A 628 16.85 -10.87 -10.33
CA GLY A 628 17.63 -12.08 -10.61
C GLY A 628 17.32 -12.75 -11.94
N GLY A 629 16.38 -12.21 -12.72
CA GLY A 629 16.09 -12.59 -14.10
C GLY A 629 15.50 -13.98 -14.29
N LEU A 630 15.66 -14.53 -15.51
CA LEU A 630 15.02 -15.78 -15.94
C LEU A 630 15.35 -16.98 -15.05
N ALA A 631 16.60 -17.12 -14.61
CA ALA A 631 17.01 -18.27 -13.82
C ALA A 631 16.38 -18.30 -12.43
N VAL A 632 16.21 -17.12 -11.81
CA VAL A 632 15.51 -16.98 -10.54
C VAL A 632 14.02 -17.26 -10.71
N ALA A 633 13.36 -16.68 -11.70
CA ALA A 633 11.94 -16.93 -11.98
C ALA A 633 11.63 -18.41 -12.21
N LEU A 634 12.49 -19.14 -12.98
CA LEU A 634 12.37 -20.58 -13.15
C LEU A 634 12.56 -21.35 -11.85
N ALA A 635 13.52 -20.96 -11.02
CA ALA A 635 13.76 -21.60 -9.73
C ALA A 635 12.57 -21.40 -8.78
N GLU A 636 12.01 -20.20 -8.74
CA GLU A 636 10.82 -19.87 -7.95
C GLU A 636 9.60 -20.67 -8.41
N GLY A 637 9.39 -20.81 -9.72
CA GLY A 637 8.36 -21.69 -10.28
C GLY A 637 8.46 -23.15 -9.81
N CYS A 638 9.70 -23.63 -9.55
CA CYS A 638 9.96 -24.95 -9.00
C CYS A 638 9.65 -25.07 -7.50
N ILE A 639 9.80 -24.02 -6.71
CA ILE A 639 9.86 -24.08 -5.22
C ILE A 639 8.79 -23.26 -4.51
N ALA A 640 8.05 -22.38 -5.20
CA ALA A 640 7.15 -21.39 -4.58
C ALA A 640 5.95 -22.00 -3.83
N GLN A 641 5.52 -23.21 -4.13
CA GLN A 641 4.37 -23.85 -3.46
C GLN A 641 4.70 -24.32 -2.04
N GLN A 642 4.99 -23.40 -1.13
CA GLN A 642 5.40 -23.77 0.24
C GLN A 642 4.42 -23.35 1.34
N THR A 643 3.44 -22.52 1.02
CA THR A 643 2.81 -21.63 1.99
C THR A 643 1.94 -22.31 3.04
N ALA A 644 1.23 -23.35 2.72
CA ALA A 644 0.27 -23.96 3.64
C ALA A 644 0.47 -25.47 3.85
N ARG A 645 1.62 -26.00 3.46
CA ARG A 645 1.88 -27.43 3.52
C ARG A 645 3.17 -27.75 4.27
N GLU A 646 3.11 -28.73 5.14
CA GLU A 646 4.29 -29.27 5.82
C GLU A 646 5.29 -29.89 4.83
N THR A 647 4.79 -30.42 3.71
CA THR A 647 5.58 -30.98 2.60
C THR A 647 5.23 -30.27 1.31
N PRO A 648 6.08 -29.34 0.82
CA PRO A 648 5.87 -28.68 -0.44
C PRO A 648 5.98 -29.66 -1.62
N ARG A 649 5.13 -29.50 -2.63
CA ARG A 649 5.26 -30.22 -3.89
C ARG A 649 6.27 -29.49 -4.77
N LEU A 650 7.51 -29.98 -4.79
CA LEU A 650 8.57 -29.42 -5.64
C LEU A 650 8.55 -30.10 -7.00
N ILE A 651 8.63 -29.32 -8.07
CA ILE A 651 8.71 -29.80 -9.46
C ILE A 651 9.93 -29.15 -10.10
N GLY A 652 10.89 -29.96 -10.55
CA GLY A 652 12.07 -29.48 -11.26
C GLY A 652 11.74 -29.01 -12.67
N ALA A 653 12.69 -28.29 -13.29
CA ALA A 653 12.59 -27.83 -14.67
C ALA A 653 13.81 -28.26 -15.49
N GLN A 654 13.58 -28.59 -16.76
CA GLN A 654 14.64 -28.78 -17.75
C GLN A 654 14.42 -27.76 -18.86
N VAL A 655 15.40 -26.88 -19.07
CA VAL A 655 15.30 -25.74 -19.97
C VAL A 655 16.45 -25.77 -20.95
N ASP A 656 16.16 -25.57 -22.23
CA ASP A 656 17.15 -25.43 -23.30
C ASP A 656 17.14 -23.98 -23.82
N LEU A 657 18.24 -23.26 -23.59
CA LEU A 657 18.45 -21.89 -24.05
C LEU A 657 19.44 -21.80 -25.24
N SER A 658 19.82 -22.92 -25.85
CA SER A 658 20.82 -22.99 -26.93
C SER A 658 20.43 -22.22 -28.20
N ALA A 659 19.15 -21.90 -28.36
CA ALA A 659 18.65 -21.07 -29.45
C ALA A 659 19.08 -19.59 -29.34
N THR A 660 19.36 -19.10 -28.14
CA THR A 660 19.83 -17.73 -27.90
C THR A 660 21.36 -17.69 -28.00
N LYS A 661 21.86 -17.14 -29.11
CA LYS A 661 23.30 -17.07 -29.41
C LYS A 661 23.82 -15.63 -29.24
N ASP A 662 25.12 -15.53 -29.11
CA ASP A 662 25.85 -14.24 -29.08
C ASP A 662 25.46 -13.32 -27.89
N VAL A 663 25.00 -13.91 -26.79
CA VAL A 663 24.66 -13.22 -25.55
C VAL A 663 25.52 -13.75 -24.42
N ARG A 664 25.96 -12.87 -23.52
CA ARG A 664 26.66 -13.24 -22.28
C ARG A 664 25.77 -14.20 -21.46
N LEU A 665 26.36 -15.20 -20.86
CA LEU A 665 25.62 -16.20 -20.09
C LEU A 665 24.96 -15.59 -18.84
N ASP A 666 25.67 -14.68 -18.17
CA ASP A 666 25.13 -13.96 -17.02
C ASP A 666 23.94 -13.06 -17.41
N ALA A 667 23.98 -12.40 -18.56
CA ALA A 667 22.86 -11.59 -19.05
C ALA A 667 21.66 -12.46 -19.44
N LEU A 668 21.87 -13.62 -20.05
CA LEU A 668 20.80 -14.55 -20.44
C LEU A 668 20.08 -15.13 -19.23
N LEU A 669 20.82 -15.48 -18.17
CA LEU A 669 20.28 -16.13 -16.98
C LEU A 669 19.77 -15.14 -15.93
N PHE A 670 20.53 -14.06 -15.70
CA PHE A 670 20.35 -13.17 -14.55
C PHE A 670 20.08 -11.71 -14.94
N GLY A 671 20.10 -11.39 -16.25
CA GLY A 671 19.68 -10.09 -16.75
C GLY A 671 18.18 -9.87 -16.50
N GLU A 672 17.80 -8.67 -16.09
CA GLU A 672 16.44 -8.29 -15.70
C GLU A 672 15.72 -7.53 -16.82
N THR A 673 15.93 -8.00 -18.08
CA THR A 673 15.22 -7.48 -19.26
C THR A 673 13.72 -7.45 -18.96
N GLN A 674 13.08 -6.31 -19.18
CA GLN A 674 11.68 -6.09 -18.87
C GLN A 674 10.73 -6.84 -19.83
N ASN A 675 9.45 -6.90 -19.47
CA ASN A 675 8.39 -7.49 -20.30
C ASN A 675 8.58 -8.97 -20.59
N ARG A 676 8.82 -9.77 -19.55
CA ARG A 676 8.97 -11.22 -19.63
C ARG A 676 8.09 -11.93 -18.60
N ILE A 677 7.47 -13.03 -19.01
CA ILE A 677 6.66 -13.90 -18.14
C ILE A 677 6.98 -15.35 -18.46
N VAL A 678 7.22 -16.17 -17.44
CA VAL A 678 7.31 -17.63 -17.56
C VAL A 678 5.93 -18.23 -17.34
N ILE A 679 5.44 -19.00 -18.31
CA ILE A 679 4.18 -19.72 -18.18
C ILE A 679 4.39 -21.22 -18.34
N THR A 680 3.45 -22.02 -17.81
CA THR A 680 3.35 -23.45 -18.12
C THR A 680 1.99 -23.79 -18.73
N CYS A 681 2.00 -24.78 -19.61
CA CYS A 681 0.79 -25.33 -20.21
C CYS A 681 0.91 -26.85 -20.45
N ALA A 682 -0.21 -27.50 -20.66
CA ALA A 682 -0.17 -28.91 -21.10
C ALA A 682 0.59 -29.01 -22.44
N PRO A 683 1.41 -30.05 -22.64
CA PRO A 683 2.22 -30.20 -23.88
C PRO A 683 1.40 -30.13 -25.17
N LEU A 684 0.17 -30.65 -25.15
CA LEU A 684 -0.74 -30.58 -26.30
C LEU A 684 -1.16 -29.17 -26.69
N ASN A 685 -1.10 -28.22 -25.75
CA ASN A 685 -1.47 -26.84 -25.98
C ASN A 685 -0.27 -25.97 -26.38
N ALA A 686 0.98 -26.44 -26.20
CA ALA A 686 2.18 -25.64 -26.36
C ALA A 686 2.26 -24.93 -27.72
N THR A 687 2.04 -25.66 -28.82
CA THR A 687 2.06 -25.10 -30.19
C THR A 687 1.01 -24.00 -30.34
N LYS A 688 -0.21 -24.23 -29.86
CA LYS A 688 -1.32 -23.27 -29.94
C LYS A 688 -1.00 -21.99 -29.13
N VAL A 689 -0.44 -22.12 -27.93
CA VAL A 689 -0.04 -21.02 -27.07
C VAL A 689 1.05 -20.19 -27.76
N ILE A 690 2.09 -20.83 -28.29
CA ILE A 690 3.19 -20.18 -29.01
C ILE A 690 2.67 -19.42 -30.25
N GLU A 691 1.89 -20.05 -31.09
CA GLU A 691 1.35 -19.42 -32.31
C GLU A 691 0.44 -18.22 -31.97
N ARG A 692 -0.36 -18.33 -30.92
CA ARG A 692 -1.21 -17.23 -30.45
C ARG A 692 -0.38 -16.06 -29.91
N ALA A 693 0.66 -16.32 -29.14
CA ALA A 693 1.57 -15.29 -28.66
C ALA A 693 2.27 -14.56 -29.83
N LYS A 694 2.79 -15.31 -30.80
CA LYS A 694 3.38 -14.74 -32.02
C LYS A 694 2.43 -13.88 -32.85
N LEU A 695 1.15 -14.27 -32.95
CA LEU A 695 0.12 -13.45 -33.63
C LEU A 695 -0.11 -12.10 -32.93
N MET A 696 0.19 -12.02 -31.64
CA MET A 696 0.14 -10.79 -30.84
C MET A 696 1.49 -10.09 -30.73
N GLU A 697 2.48 -10.51 -31.54
CA GLU A 697 3.84 -9.94 -31.56
C GLU A 697 4.62 -10.10 -30.25
N ILE A 698 4.33 -11.18 -29.49
CA ILE A 698 4.99 -11.56 -28.25
C ILE A 698 5.92 -12.76 -28.48
#